data_e7329159eae6441a8929018b05ef4882
#
_entry.id   e7329159eae6441a8929018b05ef4882
#
_cell.length_a   1.000
_cell.length_b   1.000
_cell.length_c   1.000
_cell.angle_alpha   90.00
_cell.angle_beta   90.00
_cell.angle_gamma   90.00
#
_symmetry.space_group_name_H-M   'P 1'
#
loop_
_entity.id
_entity.type
_entity.pdbx_description
1 polymer ?
#
loop_
_entity_poly.entity_id
_entity_poly.type
_entity_poly.pdbx_seq_one_letter_code
_entity_poly.pdbx_strand_id
1 'polypeptide(L)'
;MYQTFQNTPIFQTAWRGFLGSKWTDEVNVRDFIQNNYTQYDGDESFLAAPTNATHLLWERLQKLQKKEHEKGGVLECETEIVSSLTAYGPGYIDPELKDLERIVGLQTDKPLKRAFMPFGGIKMAEEAAETYGYHVNPKFHKIFTEYHKTHNQAVFDAYTPEMKTARHCHIVTGLPDTYGRGRIVGDYRRIALYGIDFLIQEKKKDLERCGNGAMFDNIIRQREEIAEQIRALKGIQEMAAIYGFDISRPASNAKEAVQWLYFGYLAAVKTQNGAAMSVGRVSTFLDIYINRDLTEQTLTEAEAQELIDHMTMKFRMVKFARIPSYNQLFSGDPVWATLEVAGLGQDGRPMVTKNDFRFLHTLENMGPSPEPNLTVLYSSRLPEAFKKYAAKISINTSSIQYENDDVMRPIWGDDYSICCCVSATQTGKEMQLFGARANLAKCLLYAINGGRDEKYTTKDGRPMQVGPAYAPITSEYLDYQEVMHKYDQMLDWLAGIYVNILNLIHYMHDKYYYESAEMALIDTDVRRTFATGIAGFSHVVDSLSAIRYAKVKVIRDEYGIARKFETEGDFPRYGNDDDRADEIAVWLLKTFLHKVKKYHTYRNSEATTSILTITSNVVYGKATGALPDGRPAFTPFAPGATPSYGAEQNGLLASLNSVAKLPYEYALDGISNTETIAPGALGHSETERKNNLVHVLDGYFDQGAHHLNVNVFGIEKLKDAMEHPEKPEYANFTIRVSGYAVKFINLTREQQLDVIARTCHEVL
;
A
#
# COMPACT_ATOMS: atom_id res chain seq x y z
N MET A 1 -20.87 13.33 36.99
CA MET A 1 -20.37 14.66 36.60
C MET A 1 -19.07 14.46 35.80
N TYR A 2 -19.18 14.61 34.50
CA TYR A 2 -17.98 14.58 33.64
C TYR A 2 -17.31 15.95 33.78
N GLN A 3 -16.11 15.99 34.37
CA GLN A 3 -15.26 17.16 34.21
C GLN A 3 -14.83 17.22 32.73
N THR A 4 -15.28 18.23 32.04
CA THR A 4 -14.77 18.55 30.70
C THR A 4 -13.29 18.85 30.83
N PHE A 5 -12.46 18.17 30.05
CA PHE A 5 -10.99 18.35 30.01
C PHE A 5 -10.56 19.76 29.62
N GLN A 6 -11.47 20.60 29.19
CA GLN A 6 -11.25 21.99 28.77
C GLN A 6 -10.57 22.89 29.81
N ASN A 7 -10.52 22.49 31.08
CA ASN A 7 -10.03 23.34 32.18
C ASN A 7 -8.86 22.74 32.96
N THR A 8 -8.15 21.72 32.46
CA THR A 8 -6.94 21.27 33.13
C THR A 8 -5.75 22.13 32.73
N PRO A 9 -4.91 22.62 33.67
CA PRO A 9 -3.76 23.46 33.36
C PRO A 9 -2.77 22.84 32.36
N ILE A 10 -2.66 21.52 32.36
CA ILE A 10 -1.77 20.74 31.47
C ILE A 10 -2.19 20.89 30.00
N PHE A 11 -3.48 20.73 29.68
CA PHE A 11 -3.99 20.88 28.31
C PHE A 11 -3.86 22.32 27.82
N GLN A 12 -4.21 23.30 28.66
CA GLN A 12 -4.04 24.71 28.31
C GLN A 12 -2.59 25.07 28.00
N THR A 13 -1.63 24.49 28.73
CA THR A 13 -0.20 24.72 28.47
C THR A 13 0.24 24.06 27.18
N ALA A 14 -0.16 22.81 26.93
CA ALA A 14 0.21 22.05 25.74
C ALA A 14 -0.36 22.68 24.45
N TRP A 15 -1.59 23.22 24.53
CA TRP A 15 -2.29 23.82 23.39
C TRP A 15 -2.11 25.34 23.29
N ARG A 16 -1.19 25.91 24.05
CA ARG A 16 -0.95 27.35 24.04
C ARG A 16 -0.57 27.85 22.65
N GLY A 17 -1.28 28.88 22.20
CA GLY A 17 -1.04 29.56 20.93
C GLY A 17 -1.69 28.88 19.71
N PHE A 18 -2.31 27.71 19.85
CA PHE A 18 -3.05 27.08 18.77
C PHE A 18 -4.45 27.67 18.61
N LEU A 19 -4.90 27.79 17.36
CA LEU A 19 -6.17 28.38 16.97
C LEU A 19 -7.23 27.30 16.72
N GLY A 20 -8.50 27.72 16.72
CA GLY A 20 -9.66 26.85 16.53
C GLY A 20 -10.27 26.36 17.84
N SER A 21 -11.54 25.99 17.83
CA SER A 21 -12.28 25.52 19.01
C SER A 21 -12.89 24.14 18.85
N LYS A 22 -13.25 23.72 17.63
CA LYS A 22 -13.91 22.42 17.43
C LYS A 22 -13.01 21.25 17.85
N TRP A 23 -11.73 21.30 17.51
CA TRP A 23 -10.77 20.26 17.88
C TRP A 23 -10.52 20.19 19.41
N THR A 24 -10.87 21.22 20.19
CA THR A 24 -10.79 21.17 21.66
C THR A 24 -12.04 20.53 22.29
N ASP A 25 -13.15 20.53 21.58
CA ASP A 25 -14.44 20.04 22.09
C ASP A 25 -14.67 18.56 21.74
N GLU A 26 -14.11 18.11 20.64
CA GLU A 26 -14.22 16.75 20.09
C GLU A 26 -12.91 16.32 19.41
N VAL A 27 -12.77 15.03 19.11
CA VAL A 27 -11.63 14.54 18.30
C VAL A 27 -11.80 15.03 16.86
N ASN A 28 -11.06 16.07 16.48
CA ASN A 28 -11.14 16.70 15.17
C ASN A 28 -9.78 17.24 14.71
N VAL A 29 -8.89 16.33 14.32
CA VAL A 29 -7.52 16.69 13.87
C VAL A 29 -7.56 17.58 12.63
N ARG A 30 -8.54 17.36 11.73
CA ARG A 30 -8.71 18.19 10.54
C ARG A 30 -8.94 19.66 10.88
N ASP A 31 -9.84 19.97 11.84
CA ASP A 31 -10.10 21.34 12.29
C ASP A 31 -8.83 22.00 12.88
N PHE A 32 -8.04 21.22 13.64
CA PHE A 32 -6.74 21.68 14.15
C PHE A 32 -5.79 22.06 13.00
N ILE A 33 -5.63 21.21 12.00
CA ILE A 33 -4.75 21.45 10.85
C ILE A 33 -5.20 22.71 10.09
N GLN A 34 -6.47 22.78 9.72
CA GLN A 34 -7.01 23.89 8.91
C GLN A 34 -6.85 25.27 9.58
N ASN A 35 -6.86 25.33 10.91
CA ASN A 35 -6.71 26.58 11.65
C ASN A 35 -5.26 26.96 11.94
N ASN A 36 -4.30 26.03 11.84
CA ASN A 36 -2.96 26.24 12.38
C ASN A 36 -1.81 26.04 11.38
N TYR A 37 -2.02 25.38 10.22
CA TYR A 37 -0.90 25.20 9.29
C TYR A 37 -0.48 26.49 8.61
N THR A 38 0.80 26.58 8.29
CA THR A 38 1.39 27.70 7.56
C THR A 38 1.80 27.24 6.16
N GLN A 39 1.09 27.73 5.13
CA GLN A 39 1.46 27.48 3.75
C GLN A 39 2.87 28.01 3.47
N TYR A 40 3.65 27.27 2.69
CA TYR A 40 4.99 27.66 2.28
C TYR A 40 5.09 27.66 0.74
N ASP A 41 5.38 28.85 0.20
CA ASP A 41 5.52 29.08 -1.25
C ASP A 41 6.99 29.30 -1.67
N GLY A 42 7.94 29.19 -0.73
CA GLY A 42 9.38 29.31 -0.99
C GLY A 42 10.00 28.03 -1.56
N ASP A 43 11.30 28.06 -1.70
CA ASP A 43 12.10 26.95 -2.23
C ASP A 43 12.81 26.13 -1.14
N GLU A 44 13.65 25.18 -1.56
CA GLU A 44 14.41 24.29 -0.71
C GLU A 44 15.60 24.91 0.04
N SER A 45 15.85 26.23 -0.06
CA SER A 45 17.05 26.89 0.47
C SER A 45 17.19 26.86 2.00
N PHE A 46 16.08 26.64 2.73
CA PHE A 46 16.09 26.52 4.20
C PHE A 46 16.50 25.12 4.70
N LEU A 47 16.54 24.12 3.83
CA LEU A 47 16.81 22.73 4.21
C LEU A 47 18.22 22.56 4.79
N ALA A 48 18.31 21.83 5.87
CA ALA A 48 19.56 21.59 6.57
C ALA A 48 20.21 20.27 6.13
N ALA A 49 21.53 20.28 6.04
CA ALA A 49 22.32 19.06 5.89
C ALA A 49 22.10 18.11 7.09
N PRO A 50 22.34 16.81 6.93
CA PRO A 50 22.19 15.86 8.02
C PRO A 50 23.14 16.18 9.17
N THR A 51 22.65 16.11 10.41
CA THR A 51 23.47 16.30 11.60
C THR A 51 24.47 15.16 11.79
N ASN A 52 25.46 15.37 12.65
CA ASN A 52 26.40 14.30 13.03
C ASN A 52 25.66 13.09 13.65
N ALA A 53 24.60 13.32 14.41
CA ALA A 53 23.79 12.24 14.98
C ALA A 53 23.09 11.44 13.88
N THR A 54 22.46 12.11 12.90
CA THR A 54 21.88 11.47 11.71
C THR A 54 22.92 10.63 10.98
N HIS A 55 24.13 11.17 10.73
CA HIS A 55 25.20 10.43 10.06
C HIS A 55 25.61 9.15 10.81
N LEU A 56 25.90 9.26 12.09
CA LEU A 56 26.37 8.11 12.89
C LEU A 56 25.32 7.01 12.98
N LEU A 57 24.06 7.36 13.24
CA LEU A 57 22.96 6.40 13.34
C LEU A 57 22.66 5.74 11.98
N TRP A 58 22.66 6.55 10.90
CA TRP A 58 22.45 6.04 9.55
C TRP A 58 23.56 5.08 9.11
N GLU A 59 24.82 5.43 9.38
CA GLU A 59 25.96 4.54 9.10
C GLU A 59 25.84 3.19 9.84
N ARG A 60 25.41 3.21 11.10
CA ARG A 60 25.15 1.99 11.88
C ARG A 60 24.04 1.17 11.26
N LEU A 61 22.94 1.80 10.87
CA LEU A 61 21.80 1.11 10.25
C LEU A 61 22.17 0.52 8.89
N GLN A 62 22.92 1.24 8.05
CA GLN A 62 23.42 0.72 6.78
C GLN A 62 24.30 -0.54 6.96
N LYS A 63 25.18 -0.54 7.97
CA LYS A 63 25.99 -1.74 8.29
C LYS A 63 25.13 -2.93 8.67
N LEU A 64 24.03 -2.69 9.42
CA LEU A 64 23.08 -3.76 9.79
C LEU A 64 22.28 -4.25 8.57
N GLN A 65 21.83 -3.36 7.70
CA GLN A 65 21.13 -3.72 6.45
C GLN A 65 22.01 -4.51 5.49
N LYS A 66 23.32 -4.17 5.41
CA LYS A 66 24.28 -4.95 4.65
C LYS A 66 24.43 -6.37 5.18
N LYS A 67 24.60 -6.53 6.50
CA LYS A 67 24.64 -7.84 7.16
C LYS A 67 23.34 -8.62 6.96
N GLU A 68 22.19 -7.96 7.00
CA GLU A 68 20.89 -8.55 6.73
C GLU A 68 20.84 -9.14 5.31
N HIS A 69 21.28 -8.37 4.30
CA HIS A 69 21.35 -8.81 2.93
C HIS A 69 22.31 -10.02 2.76
N GLU A 70 23.51 -9.96 3.35
CA GLU A 70 24.50 -11.05 3.33
C GLU A 70 23.96 -12.34 3.98
N LYS A 71 23.04 -12.23 4.93
CA LYS A 71 22.34 -13.37 5.58
C LYS A 71 21.11 -13.87 4.82
N GLY A 72 20.84 -13.39 3.60
CA GLY A 72 19.69 -13.82 2.82
C GLY A 72 18.39 -13.05 3.13
N GLY A 73 18.49 -11.84 3.68
CA GLY A 73 17.37 -10.91 3.84
C GLY A 73 16.76 -10.82 5.25
N VAL A 74 17.22 -11.63 6.20
CA VAL A 74 16.78 -11.55 7.60
C VAL A 74 17.98 -11.62 8.54
N LEU A 75 18.13 -10.59 9.36
CA LEU A 75 19.25 -10.50 10.29
C LEU A 75 19.05 -11.40 11.53
N GLU A 76 17.89 -11.34 12.14
CA GLU A 76 17.50 -12.12 13.34
C GLU A 76 15.97 -12.28 13.37
N CYS A 77 15.48 -13.43 13.89
CA CYS A 77 14.07 -13.67 14.21
C CYS A 77 13.89 -13.91 15.70
N GLU A 78 12.80 -13.39 16.24
CA GLU A 78 12.34 -13.72 17.60
C GLU A 78 11.74 -15.14 17.62
N THR A 79 12.08 -15.93 18.62
CA THR A 79 11.61 -17.32 18.75
C THR A 79 11.01 -17.65 20.12
N GLU A 80 11.17 -16.76 21.11
CA GLU A 80 10.78 -17.01 22.51
C GLU A 80 9.67 -16.09 23.02
N ILE A 81 9.33 -15.02 22.26
CA ILE A 81 8.36 -14.01 22.68
C ILE A 81 7.36 -13.77 21.56
N VAL A 82 6.06 -13.90 21.86
CA VAL A 82 4.98 -13.44 20.97
C VAL A 82 4.89 -11.93 21.05
N SER A 83 4.88 -11.26 19.90
CA SER A 83 4.84 -9.80 19.82
C SER A 83 3.56 -9.24 20.43
N SER A 84 3.71 -8.21 21.22
CA SER A 84 2.63 -7.38 21.78
C SER A 84 3.19 -6.00 22.12
N LEU A 85 2.32 -5.08 22.54
CA LEU A 85 2.71 -3.69 22.85
C LEU A 85 3.86 -3.60 23.85
N THR A 86 3.86 -4.44 24.88
CA THR A 86 4.83 -4.43 25.99
C THR A 86 5.72 -5.67 26.04
N ALA A 87 5.79 -6.44 24.94
CA ALA A 87 6.54 -7.71 24.91
C ALA A 87 8.06 -7.54 25.08
N TYR A 88 8.59 -6.38 24.70
CA TYR A 88 10.03 -6.14 24.68
C TYR A 88 10.41 -4.96 25.56
N GLY A 89 11.62 -4.99 26.12
CA GLY A 89 12.26 -3.84 26.71
C GLY A 89 12.60 -2.77 25.67
N PRO A 90 13.22 -1.65 26.11
CA PRO A 90 13.58 -0.55 25.20
C PRO A 90 14.67 -0.99 24.22
N GLY A 91 14.39 -0.83 22.91
CA GLY A 91 15.33 -1.09 21.82
C GLY A 91 15.82 0.20 21.16
N TYR A 92 17.08 0.21 20.71
CA TYR A 92 17.75 1.34 20.07
C TYR A 92 18.47 0.85 18.80
N ILE A 93 18.74 1.77 17.86
CA ILE A 93 19.53 1.46 16.65
C ILE A 93 20.93 0.96 17.06
N ASP A 94 21.54 1.67 18.01
CA ASP A 94 22.77 1.26 18.67
C ASP A 94 22.70 1.68 20.14
N PRO A 95 22.78 0.72 21.09
CA PRO A 95 22.75 1.05 22.52
C PRO A 95 23.87 2.01 22.97
N GLU A 96 25.02 2.02 22.30
CA GLU A 96 26.12 2.95 22.59
C GLU A 96 25.84 4.37 22.11
N LEU A 97 24.95 4.53 21.12
CA LEU A 97 24.55 5.81 20.53
C LEU A 97 23.13 6.22 20.92
N LYS A 98 22.50 5.56 21.91
CA LYS A 98 21.09 5.79 22.27
C LYS A 98 20.77 7.26 22.60
N ASP A 99 21.72 7.99 23.18
CA ASP A 99 21.53 9.41 23.56
C ASP A 99 21.50 10.34 22.35
N LEU A 100 21.92 9.85 21.16
CA LEU A 100 21.81 10.56 19.90
C LEU A 100 20.46 10.34 19.22
N GLU A 101 19.72 9.29 19.57
CA GLU A 101 18.41 9.02 18.97
C GLU A 101 17.37 10.03 19.45
N ARG A 102 16.95 10.94 18.57
CA ARG A 102 15.89 11.92 18.90
C ARG A 102 14.52 11.27 18.98
N ILE A 103 14.26 10.28 18.12
CA ILE A 103 13.03 9.48 18.09
C ILE A 103 13.40 8.05 18.43
N VAL A 104 12.80 7.51 19.48
CA VAL A 104 13.10 6.18 20.00
C VAL A 104 11.95 5.21 19.79
N GLY A 105 12.24 3.93 19.89
CA GLY A 105 11.27 2.84 19.77
C GLY A 105 11.59 1.92 18.59
N LEU A 106 11.61 0.62 18.85
CA LEU A 106 11.79 -0.42 17.84
C LEU A 106 10.66 -1.45 17.90
N GLN A 107 10.45 -2.15 16.81
CA GLN A 107 9.48 -3.25 16.70
C GLN A 107 9.76 -4.36 17.72
N THR A 108 11.04 -4.62 17.99
CA THR A 108 11.53 -5.56 19.02
C THR A 108 12.56 -4.85 19.92
N ASP A 109 13.34 -5.60 20.66
CA ASP A 109 14.46 -5.12 21.50
C ASP A 109 15.73 -4.78 20.70
N LYS A 110 15.79 -5.19 19.41
CA LYS A 110 16.96 -4.99 18.55
C LYS A 110 16.56 -4.49 17.15
N PRO A 111 17.42 -3.69 16.50
CA PRO A 111 17.16 -3.22 15.14
C PRO A 111 17.16 -4.39 14.15
N LEU A 112 16.22 -4.36 13.21
CA LEU A 112 16.04 -5.37 12.14
C LEU A 112 15.77 -6.81 12.62
N LYS A 113 15.55 -7.04 13.91
CA LYS A 113 15.08 -8.33 14.45
C LYS A 113 13.59 -8.47 14.15
N ARG A 114 13.22 -9.53 13.44
CA ARG A 114 11.82 -9.85 13.11
C ARG A 114 11.04 -10.29 14.34
N ALA A 115 9.88 -9.72 14.56
CA ALA A 115 8.95 -10.13 15.61
C ALA A 115 8.28 -11.47 15.28
N PHE A 116 7.97 -12.27 16.27
CA PHE A 116 7.15 -13.48 16.12
C PHE A 116 5.67 -13.12 16.35
N MET A 117 4.85 -13.30 15.32
CA MET A 117 3.45 -12.85 15.27
C MET A 117 2.51 -13.96 14.78
N PRO A 118 2.13 -14.92 15.63
CA PRO A 118 1.40 -16.12 15.22
C PRO A 118 -0.11 -15.94 15.05
N PHE A 119 -0.72 -14.84 15.48
CA PHE A 119 -2.19 -14.65 15.46
C PHE A 119 -2.80 -14.77 14.07
N GLY A 120 -2.10 -14.31 13.03
CA GLY A 120 -2.49 -14.49 11.63
C GLY A 120 -2.45 -15.94 11.18
N GLY A 121 -1.43 -16.71 11.62
CA GLY A 121 -1.25 -18.11 11.28
C GLY A 121 0.01 -18.69 11.90
N ILE A 122 -0.12 -19.65 12.83
CA ILE A 122 1.03 -20.24 13.52
C ILE A 122 1.97 -20.98 12.54
N LYS A 123 1.44 -21.82 11.66
CA LYS A 123 2.25 -22.58 10.69
C LYS A 123 3.08 -21.66 9.78
N MET A 124 2.50 -20.55 9.37
CA MET A 124 3.21 -19.58 8.54
C MET A 124 4.28 -18.82 9.30
N ALA A 125 4.02 -18.48 10.57
CA ALA A 125 5.01 -17.81 11.41
C ALA A 125 6.20 -18.74 11.72
N GLU A 126 5.94 -20.04 11.93
CA GLU A 126 6.97 -21.08 12.09
C GLU A 126 7.76 -21.27 10.78
N GLU A 127 7.09 -21.48 9.64
CA GLU A 127 7.71 -21.62 8.31
C GLU A 127 8.58 -20.39 7.96
N ALA A 128 8.10 -19.19 8.29
CA ALA A 128 8.86 -17.96 8.05
C ALA A 128 10.15 -17.91 8.87
N ALA A 129 10.13 -18.32 10.14
CA ALA A 129 11.33 -18.41 10.98
C ALA A 129 12.29 -19.51 10.47
N GLU A 130 11.76 -20.69 10.18
CA GLU A 130 12.54 -21.84 9.69
C GLU A 130 13.24 -21.58 8.37
N THR A 131 12.60 -20.84 7.46
CA THR A 131 13.17 -20.40 6.17
C THR A 131 14.52 -19.71 6.35
N TYR A 132 14.70 -18.99 7.45
CA TYR A 132 15.93 -18.26 7.78
C TYR A 132 16.79 -18.95 8.86
N GLY A 133 16.50 -20.22 9.16
CA GLY A 133 17.30 -21.05 10.07
C GLY A 133 17.01 -20.85 11.56
N TYR A 134 15.86 -20.28 11.91
CA TYR A 134 15.40 -20.07 13.28
C TYR A 134 14.30 -21.06 13.66
N HIS A 135 14.31 -21.58 14.87
CA HIS A 135 13.30 -22.52 15.38
C HIS A 135 12.52 -21.88 16.52
N VAL A 136 11.22 -21.74 16.30
CA VAL A 136 10.31 -21.18 17.30
C VAL A 136 10.11 -22.17 18.44
N ASN A 137 9.98 -21.67 19.67
CA ASN A 137 9.72 -22.48 20.84
C ASN A 137 8.44 -23.34 20.65
N PRO A 138 8.54 -24.68 20.75
CA PRO A 138 7.42 -25.61 20.45
C PRO A 138 6.16 -25.39 21.30
N LYS A 139 6.27 -24.75 22.46
CA LYS A 139 5.09 -24.40 23.28
C LYS A 139 4.09 -23.51 22.52
N PHE A 140 4.57 -22.64 21.60
CA PHE A 140 3.69 -21.75 20.83
C PHE A 140 2.84 -22.54 19.85
N HIS A 141 3.40 -23.55 19.19
CA HIS A 141 2.62 -24.42 18.32
C HIS A 141 1.42 -24.99 19.07
N LYS A 142 1.65 -25.55 20.26
CA LYS A 142 0.59 -26.10 21.10
C LYS A 142 -0.45 -25.03 21.50
N ILE A 143 0.00 -23.84 21.94
CA ILE A 143 -0.91 -22.76 22.34
C ILE A 143 -1.82 -22.35 21.18
N PHE A 144 -1.26 -22.14 19.99
CA PHE A 144 -1.99 -21.63 18.82
C PHE A 144 -2.68 -22.71 17.97
N THR A 145 -2.62 -23.97 18.36
CA THR A 145 -3.36 -25.07 17.74
C THR A 145 -4.38 -25.72 18.68
N GLU A 146 -4.10 -25.79 19.98
CA GLU A 146 -4.99 -26.46 20.95
C GLU A 146 -5.86 -25.48 21.74
N TYR A 147 -5.31 -24.32 22.14
CA TYR A 147 -6.00 -23.38 23.05
C TYR A 147 -6.46 -22.10 22.38
N HIS A 148 -5.87 -21.74 21.24
CA HIS A 148 -6.22 -20.53 20.48
C HIS A 148 -6.27 -20.84 18.99
N LYS A 149 -7.29 -20.33 18.30
CA LYS A 149 -7.43 -20.49 16.86
C LYS A 149 -6.85 -19.27 16.13
N THR A 150 -6.02 -19.50 15.12
CA THR A 150 -5.47 -18.41 14.29
C THR A 150 -6.43 -18.03 13.19
N HIS A 151 -6.30 -16.81 12.67
CA HIS A 151 -7.06 -16.32 11.52
C HIS A 151 -6.98 -17.26 10.31
N ASN A 152 -5.76 -17.64 9.91
CA ASN A 152 -5.52 -18.52 8.77
C ASN A 152 -6.24 -19.88 8.93
N GLN A 153 -6.11 -20.52 10.09
CA GLN A 153 -6.79 -21.79 10.35
C GLN A 153 -8.31 -21.66 10.23
N ALA A 154 -8.88 -20.57 10.79
CA ALA A 154 -10.32 -20.34 10.75
C ALA A 154 -10.84 -20.14 9.32
N VAL A 155 -10.08 -19.40 8.49
CA VAL A 155 -10.40 -19.20 7.08
C VAL A 155 -10.41 -20.53 6.32
N PHE A 156 -9.34 -21.33 6.44
CA PHE A 156 -9.22 -22.59 5.70
C PHE A 156 -10.20 -23.67 6.19
N ASP A 157 -10.61 -23.64 7.47
CA ASP A 157 -11.68 -24.50 7.96
C ASP A 157 -13.04 -24.19 7.31
N ALA A 158 -13.29 -22.92 7.03
CA ALA A 158 -14.58 -22.44 6.50
C ALA A 158 -14.65 -22.38 4.97
N TYR A 159 -13.53 -22.43 4.26
CA TYR A 159 -13.52 -22.44 2.80
C TYR A 159 -14.27 -23.65 2.22
N THR A 160 -15.17 -23.38 1.27
CA THR A 160 -15.81 -24.43 0.48
C THR A 160 -14.79 -25.10 -0.48
N PRO A 161 -15.08 -26.29 -1.00
CA PRO A 161 -14.24 -26.92 -2.02
C PRO A 161 -14.01 -26.03 -3.24
N GLU A 162 -15.04 -25.30 -3.68
CA GLU A 162 -14.96 -24.37 -4.81
C GLU A 162 -13.99 -23.20 -4.51
N MET A 163 -14.09 -22.59 -3.32
CA MET A 163 -13.17 -21.52 -2.90
C MET A 163 -11.71 -22.01 -2.84
N LYS A 164 -11.48 -23.22 -2.31
CA LYS A 164 -10.15 -23.83 -2.29
C LYS A 164 -9.61 -24.07 -3.69
N THR A 165 -10.44 -24.53 -4.61
CA THR A 165 -10.07 -24.74 -6.02
C THR A 165 -9.77 -23.42 -6.72
N ALA A 166 -10.63 -22.41 -6.56
CA ALA A 166 -10.42 -21.08 -7.15
C ALA A 166 -9.10 -20.44 -6.68
N ARG A 167 -8.79 -20.56 -5.38
CA ARG A 167 -7.51 -20.10 -4.80
C ARG A 167 -6.32 -20.89 -5.35
N HIS A 168 -6.42 -22.22 -5.40
CA HIS A 168 -5.36 -23.10 -5.91
C HIS A 168 -5.02 -22.80 -7.38
N CYS A 169 -6.02 -22.57 -8.21
CA CYS A 169 -5.87 -22.28 -9.63
C CYS A 169 -5.54 -20.80 -9.92
N HIS A 170 -5.37 -19.97 -8.93
CA HIS A 170 -5.01 -18.55 -9.07
C HIS A 170 -6.00 -17.71 -9.88
N ILE A 171 -7.29 -18.07 -9.89
CA ILE A 171 -8.34 -17.20 -10.43
C ILE A 171 -8.65 -16.05 -9.43
N VAL A 172 -8.53 -16.33 -8.13
CA VAL A 172 -8.45 -15.34 -7.07
C VAL A 172 -7.13 -15.52 -6.34
N THR A 173 -6.40 -14.46 -6.08
CA THR A 173 -5.00 -14.59 -5.65
C THR A 173 -4.51 -13.40 -4.82
N GLY A 174 -3.40 -13.59 -4.06
CA GLY A 174 -2.84 -12.60 -3.15
C GLY A 174 -3.77 -12.26 -1.98
N LEU A 175 -4.58 -13.21 -1.53
CA LEU A 175 -5.62 -13.01 -0.54
C LEU A 175 -5.05 -12.86 0.88
N PRO A 176 -5.66 -12.02 1.76
CA PRO A 176 -5.26 -11.86 3.16
C PRO A 176 -5.77 -13.02 4.05
N ASP A 177 -5.86 -14.23 3.51
CA ASP A 177 -6.21 -15.45 4.25
C ASP A 177 -5.01 -16.04 5.03
N THR A 178 -3.80 -15.55 4.78
CA THR A 178 -2.56 -16.08 5.34
C THR A 178 -1.78 -15.09 6.20
N TYR A 179 -2.16 -13.81 6.22
CA TYR A 179 -1.46 -12.75 6.96
C TYR A 179 -2.47 -11.71 7.49
N GLY A 180 -2.00 -10.75 8.28
CA GLY A 180 -2.83 -9.67 8.80
C GLY A 180 -3.37 -8.76 7.68
N ARG A 181 -4.40 -7.99 7.98
CA ARG A 181 -5.11 -7.14 7.02
C ARG A 181 -4.26 -5.96 6.52
N GLY A 182 -3.75 -5.14 7.46
CA GLY A 182 -2.83 -4.05 7.19
C GLY A 182 -3.38 -2.93 6.28
N ARG A 183 -4.69 -2.72 6.24
CA ARG A 183 -5.36 -1.70 5.44
C ARG A 183 -6.15 -0.71 6.29
N ILE A 184 -5.72 -0.56 7.53
CA ILE A 184 -6.20 0.45 8.45
C ILE A 184 -5.08 1.46 8.59
N VAL A 185 -5.39 2.74 8.49
CA VAL A 185 -4.48 3.82 8.83
C VAL A 185 -5.01 4.44 10.11
N GLY A 186 -4.39 4.12 11.23
CA GLY A 186 -4.69 4.78 12.49
C GLY A 186 -4.39 6.27 12.41
N ASP A 187 -5.25 7.12 12.95
CA ASP A 187 -4.92 8.54 13.04
C ASP A 187 -3.93 8.76 14.20
N TYR A 188 -2.66 8.47 13.94
CA TYR A 188 -1.57 8.55 14.92
C TYR A 188 -1.36 9.98 15.45
N ARG A 189 -1.82 11.00 14.73
CA ARG A 189 -1.79 12.41 15.13
C ARG A 189 -2.62 12.66 16.39
N ARG A 190 -3.66 11.84 16.63
CA ARG A 190 -4.53 11.94 17.81
C ARG A 190 -3.75 11.82 19.12
N ILE A 191 -2.74 10.95 19.18
CA ILE A 191 -1.92 10.78 20.39
C ILE A 191 -1.14 12.05 20.67
N ALA A 192 -0.55 12.67 19.65
CA ALA A 192 0.19 13.92 19.82
C ALA A 192 -0.73 15.08 20.23
N LEU A 193 -1.90 15.19 19.61
CA LEU A 193 -2.81 16.32 19.85
C LEU A 193 -3.57 16.22 21.18
N TYR A 194 -4.01 14.99 21.58
CA TYR A 194 -4.91 14.81 22.71
C TYR A 194 -4.31 14.08 23.91
N GLY A 195 -3.30 13.23 23.69
CA GLY A 195 -2.83 12.29 24.69
C GLY A 195 -3.76 11.10 24.89
N ILE A 196 -3.24 10.04 25.50
CA ILE A 196 -3.96 8.77 25.66
C ILE A 196 -5.14 8.87 26.63
N ASP A 197 -5.02 9.65 27.71
CA ASP A 197 -6.10 9.74 28.71
C ASP A 197 -7.37 10.36 28.11
N PHE A 198 -7.23 11.38 27.27
CA PHE A 198 -8.36 11.96 26.55
C PHE A 198 -9.02 10.94 25.61
N LEU A 199 -8.21 10.23 24.82
CA LEU A 199 -8.72 9.22 23.87
C LEU A 199 -9.45 8.06 24.58
N ILE A 200 -8.96 7.62 25.74
CA ILE A 200 -9.66 6.63 26.57
C ILE A 200 -11.03 7.17 27.04
N GLN A 201 -11.12 8.43 27.42
CA GLN A 201 -12.40 9.02 27.84
C GLN A 201 -13.38 9.09 26.67
N GLU A 202 -12.92 9.46 25.46
CA GLU A 202 -13.78 9.47 24.28
C GLU A 202 -14.30 8.05 23.96
N LYS A 203 -13.47 7.02 24.01
CA LYS A 203 -13.90 5.62 23.82
C LYS A 203 -14.85 5.14 24.90
N LYS A 204 -14.76 5.61 26.14
CA LYS A 204 -15.74 5.33 27.18
C LYS A 204 -17.10 5.97 26.89
N LYS A 205 -17.12 7.22 26.39
CA LYS A 205 -18.35 7.86 25.93
C LYS A 205 -18.99 7.07 24.78
N ASP A 206 -18.18 6.56 23.84
CA ASP A 206 -18.68 5.71 22.76
C ASP A 206 -19.29 4.41 23.28
N LEU A 207 -18.68 3.78 24.29
CA LEU A 207 -19.23 2.59 24.93
C LEU A 207 -20.59 2.86 25.61
N GLU A 208 -20.76 4.02 26.20
CA GLU A 208 -22.04 4.47 26.75
C GLU A 208 -23.08 4.71 25.66
N ARG A 209 -22.70 5.33 24.54
CA ARG A 209 -23.57 5.56 23.36
C ARG A 209 -24.07 4.27 22.73
N CYS A 210 -23.30 3.18 22.78
CA CYS A 210 -23.74 1.85 22.34
C CYS A 210 -24.99 1.36 23.10
N GLY A 211 -25.31 2.00 24.22
CA GLY A 211 -26.50 1.72 25.02
C GLY A 211 -26.41 0.44 25.86
N ASN A 212 -27.35 0.31 26.77
CA ASN A 212 -27.46 -0.83 27.70
C ASN A 212 -28.73 -1.66 27.42
N GLY A 213 -29.38 -1.46 26.26
CA GLY A 213 -30.62 -2.11 25.86
C GLY A 213 -30.43 -3.52 25.31
N ALA A 214 -31.11 -3.83 24.23
CA ALA A 214 -31.07 -5.15 23.62
C ALA A 214 -29.68 -5.49 23.09
N MET A 215 -29.17 -6.67 23.46
CA MET A 215 -27.84 -7.17 23.09
C MET A 215 -27.94 -8.05 21.83
N PHE A 216 -27.94 -7.42 20.66
CA PHE A 216 -27.82 -8.09 19.37
C PHE A 216 -26.34 -8.24 18.97
N ASP A 217 -26.06 -9.13 18.04
CA ASP A 217 -24.71 -9.50 17.60
C ASP A 217 -23.82 -8.29 17.29
N ASN A 218 -24.33 -7.31 16.56
CA ASN A 218 -23.58 -6.10 16.19
C ASN A 218 -23.30 -5.21 17.41
N ILE A 219 -24.24 -5.08 18.36
CA ILE A 219 -24.07 -4.30 19.59
C ILE A 219 -23.05 -4.97 20.50
N ILE A 220 -23.17 -6.29 20.71
CA ILE A 220 -22.21 -7.07 21.50
C ILE A 220 -20.79 -6.91 20.93
N ARG A 221 -20.65 -7.08 19.60
CA ARG A 221 -19.37 -6.93 18.93
C ARG A 221 -18.80 -5.51 19.08
N GLN A 222 -19.59 -4.47 18.85
CA GLN A 222 -19.12 -3.11 18.97
C GLN A 222 -18.65 -2.79 20.40
N ARG A 223 -19.36 -3.28 21.41
CA ARG A 223 -18.95 -3.10 22.81
C ARG A 223 -17.64 -3.83 23.13
N GLU A 224 -17.47 -5.05 22.62
CA GLU A 224 -16.24 -5.82 22.74
C GLU A 224 -15.06 -5.11 22.05
N GLU A 225 -15.26 -4.67 20.79
CA GLU A 225 -14.26 -3.92 20.01
C GLU A 225 -13.82 -2.64 20.75
N ILE A 226 -14.74 -1.85 21.31
CA ILE A 226 -14.39 -0.65 22.09
C ILE A 226 -13.60 -1.01 23.36
N ALA A 227 -13.96 -2.10 24.03
CA ALA A 227 -13.22 -2.56 25.21
C ALA A 227 -11.79 -2.95 24.85
N GLU A 228 -11.57 -3.64 23.71
CA GLU A 228 -10.23 -3.96 23.19
C GLU A 228 -9.47 -2.70 22.78
N GLN A 229 -10.12 -1.71 22.19
CA GLN A 229 -9.51 -0.42 21.84
C GLN A 229 -9.04 0.33 23.10
N ILE A 230 -9.83 0.37 24.16
CA ILE A 230 -9.44 0.98 25.45
C ILE A 230 -8.23 0.24 26.05
N ARG A 231 -8.21 -1.10 25.95
CA ARG A 231 -7.08 -1.90 26.41
C ARG A 231 -5.83 -1.60 25.60
N ALA A 232 -5.96 -1.48 24.29
CA ALA A 232 -4.86 -1.13 23.40
C ALA A 232 -4.29 0.27 23.69
N LEU A 233 -5.13 1.29 23.92
CA LEU A 233 -4.68 2.63 24.33
C LEU A 233 -3.85 2.60 25.61
N LYS A 234 -4.26 1.84 26.63
CA LYS A 234 -3.46 1.64 27.86
C LYS A 234 -2.14 0.95 27.56
N GLY A 235 -2.16 -0.07 26.70
CA GLY A 235 -0.93 -0.76 26.29
C GLY A 235 0.04 0.16 25.51
N ILE A 236 -0.46 1.10 24.71
CA ILE A 236 0.37 2.11 24.04
C ILE A 236 1.02 3.05 25.07
N GLN A 237 0.27 3.46 26.09
CA GLN A 237 0.79 4.27 27.18
C GLN A 237 1.90 3.51 27.98
N GLU A 238 1.68 2.25 28.31
CA GLU A 238 2.66 1.40 28.97
C GLU A 238 3.90 1.20 28.09
N MET A 239 3.74 0.98 26.79
CA MET A 239 4.85 0.87 25.83
C MET A 239 5.70 2.15 25.80
N ALA A 240 5.09 3.32 25.79
CA ALA A 240 5.82 4.58 25.83
C ALA A 240 6.56 4.78 27.16
N ALA A 241 5.98 4.34 28.27
CA ALA A 241 6.59 4.39 29.60
C ALA A 241 7.86 3.52 29.70
N ILE A 242 7.97 2.42 28.95
CA ILE A 242 9.19 1.59 28.86
C ILE A 242 10.38 2.43 28.34
N TYR A 243 10.11 3.41 27.47
CA TYR A 243 11.11 4.36 26.94
C TYR A 243 11.24 5.64 27.79
N GLY A 244 10.52 5.75 28.91
CA GLY A 244 10.56 6.87 29.84
C GLY A 244 9.68 8.07 29.42
N PHE A 245 8.68 7.87 28.56
CA PHE A 245 7.79 8.93 28.09
C PHE A 245 6.37 8.81 28.69
N ASP A 246 5.80 9.93 29.08
CA ASP A 246 4.42 10.07 29.52
C ASP A 246 3.56 10.64 28.40
N ILE A 247 2.87 9.76 27.66
CA ILE A 247 1.94 10.11 26.58
C ILE A 247 0.48 10.16 27.03
N SER A 248 0.22 10.17 28.33
CA SER A 248 -1.14 10.38 28.87
C SER A 248 -1.71 11.73 28.48
N ARG A 249 -0.85 12.71 28.29
CA ARG A 249 -1.12 14.11 27.96
C ARG A 249 -0.77 14.47 26.50
N PRO A 250 -1.30 15.58 25.96
CA PRO A 250 -0.89 16.13 24.68
C PRO A 250 0.62 16.42 24.61
N ALA A 251 1.16 16.40 23.39
CA ALA A 251 2.53 16.82 23.11
C ALA A 251 2.69 18.33 23.35
N SER A 252 3.78 18.74 23.99
CA SER A 252 4.07 20.13 24.34
C SER A 252 5.02 20.84 23.38
N ASN A 253 5.75 20.10 22.55
CA ASN A 253 6.73 20.62 21.59
C ASN A 253 6.86 19.68 20.37
N ALA A 254 7.65 20.11 19.38
CA ALA A 254 7.85 19.36 18.13
C ALA A 254 8.42 17.96 18.36
N LYS A 255 9.42 17.82 19.24
CA LYS A 255 10.02 16.51 19.54
C LYS A 255 8.98 15.54 20.11
N GLU A 256 8.17 16.00 21.07
CA GLU A 256 7.10 15.19 21.63
C GLU A 256 6.02 14.86 20.58
N ALA A 257 5.64 15.82 19.74
CA ALA A 257 4.63 15.58 18.69
C ALA A 257 5.07 14.46 17.73
N VAL A 258 6.32 14.49 17.27
CA VAL A 258 6.88 13.43 16.42
C VAL A 258 6.96 12.10 17.17
N GLN A 259 7.43 12.11 18.42
CA GLN A 259 7.59 10.89 19.22
C GLN A 259 6.25 10.25 19.60
N TRP A 260 5.23 11.05 20.02
CA TRP A 260 3.88 10.53 20.35
C TRP A 260 3.21 9.91 19.13
N LEU A 261 3.28 10.60 17.99
CA LEU A 261 2.79 10.08 16.73
C LEU A 261 3.48 8.76 16.36
N TYR A 262 4.80 8.72 16.48
CA TYR A 262 5.58 7.52 16.19
C TYR A 262 5.22 6.35 17.13
N PHE A 263 4.95 6.59 18.42
CA PHE A 263 4.49 5.53 19.31
C PHE A 263 3.15 4.94 18.88
N GLY A 264 2.23 5.74 18.34
CA GLY A 264 1.00 5.24 17.75
C GLY A 264 1.25 4.31 16.56
N TYR A 265 2.13 4.71 15.66
CA TYR A 265 2.56 3.88 14.53
C TYR A 265 3.28 2.61 14.98
N LEU A 266 4.19 2.73 15.95
CA LEU A 266 4.92 1.59 16.50
C LEU A 266 3.97 0.56 17.15
N ALA A 267 2.90 1.01 17.79
CA ALA A 267 1.88 0.14 18.34
C ALA A 267 1.20 -0.72 17.26
N ALA A 268 0.86 -0.12 16.12
CA ALA A 268 0.35 -0.84 14.96
C ALA A 268 1.36 -1.91 14.48
N VAL A 269 2.62 -1.52 14.31
CA VAL A 269 3.71 -2.41 13.85
C VAL A 269 3.94 -3.59 14.80
N LYS A 270 3.80 -3.39 16.12
CA LYS A 270 3.99 -4.45 17.13
C LYS A 270 2.83 -5.44 17.21
N THR A 271 1.64 -5.05 16.79
CA THR A 271 0.41 -5.84 16.96
C THR A 271 -0.16 -6.34 15.64
N GLN A 272 0.24 -5.76 14.50
CA GLN A 272 -0.28 -6.09 13.18
C GLN A 272 0.83 -6.64 12.28
N ASN A 273 0.53 -7.74 11.59
CA ASN A 273 1.39 -8.36 10.57
C ASN A 273 0.73 -8.23 9.19
N GLY A 274 0.30 -7.02 8.86
CA GLY A 274 -0.45 -6.76 7.65
C GLY A 274 0.39 -6.61 6.40
N ALA A 275 -0.30 -6.54 5.27
CA ALA A 275 0.32 -6.26 3.98
C ALA A 275 0.73 -4.79 3.85
N ALA A 276 0.15 -3.88 4.66
CA ALA A 276 0.48 -2.45 4.62
C ALA A 276 0.47 -1.85 6.03
N MET A 277 1.49 -1.06 6.33
CA MET A 277 1.65 -0.34 7.59
C MET A 277 1.79 1.15 7.27
N SER A 278 0.74 1.74 6.70
CA SER A 278 0.73 3.15 6.28
C SER A 278 0.84 4.10 7.46
N VAL A 279 1.57 5.19 7.27
CA VAL A 279 1.80 6.23 8.28
C VAL A 279 0.70 7.29 8.22
N GLY A 280 0.25 7.60 7.01
CA GLY A 280 -0.80 8.57 6.77
C GLY A 280 -0.29 10.00 6.54
N ARG A 281 -1.22 10.94 6.49
CA ARG A 281 -0.97 12.37 6.21
C ARG A 281 -0.52 13.10 7.47
N VAL A 282 0.77 13.01 7.78
CA VAL A 282 1.35 13.52 9.03
C VAL A 282 2.20 14.78 8.85
N SER A 283 2.62 15.08 7.62
CA SER A 283 3.59 16.15 7.34
C SER A 283 3.09 17.53 7.75
N THR A 284 1.94 17.95 7.22
CA THR A 284 1.32 19.26 7.54
C THR A 284 0.99 19.40 9.04
N PHE A 285 0.55 18.30 9.68
CA PHE A 285 0.28 18.28 11.11
C PHE A 285 1.54 18.52 11.95
N LEU A 286 2.63 17.84 11.67
CA LEU A 286 3.89 17.98 12.40
C LEU A 286 4.52 19.35 12.16
N ASP A 287 4.35 19.94 10.96
CA ASP A 287 4.86 21.28 10.66
C ASP A 287 4.30 22.34 11.61
N ILE A 288 3.06 22.20 12.08
CA ILE A 288 2.44 23.13 13.03
C ILE A 288 3.26 23.25 14.31
N TYR A 289 3.69 22.13 14.88
CA TYR A 289 4.53 22.10 16.08
C TYR A 289 5.95 22.56 15.78
N ILE A 290 6.53 22.11 14.67
CA ILE A 290 7.89 22.48 14.26
C ILE A 290 7.97 23.99 13.99
N ASN A 291 7.02 24.54 13.24
CA ASN A 291 7.01 25.96 12.90
C ASN A 291 6.81 26.85 14.13
N ARG A 292 5.98 26.44 15.10
CA ARG A 292 5.87 27.12 16.39
C ARG A 292 7.21 27.15 17.12
N ASP A 293 7.85 25.99 17.30
CA ASP A 293 9.09 25.88 18.06
C ASP A 293 10.27 26.62 17.37
N LEU A 294 10.29 26.65 16.02
CA LEU A 294 11.21 27.47 15.23
C LEU A 294 10.96 28.96 15.47
N THR A 295 9.71 29.40 15.49
CA THR A 295 9.31 30.79 15.72
C THR A 295 9.66 31.23 17.15
N GLU A 296 9.49 30.36 18.13
CA GLU A 296 9.85 30.58 19.53
C GLU A 296 11.37 30.42 19.79
N GLN A 297 12.14 30.07 18.76
CA GLN A 297 13.59 29.81 18.83
C GLN A 297 13.98 28.71 19.84
N THR A 298 13.09 27.78 20.11
CA THR A 298 13.34 26.59 20.94
C THR A 298 13.80 25.39 20.09
N LEU A 299 13.77 25.52 18.78
CA LEU A 299 14.22 24.55 17.79
C LEU A 299 14.98 25.30 16.67
N THR A 300 15.98 24.67 16.08
CA THR A 300 16.67 25.13 14.87
C THR A 300 16.24 24.34 13.64
N GLU A 301 16.49 24.87 12.42
CA GLU A 301 16.19 24.13 11.18
C GLU A 301 16.96 22.79 11.10
N ALA A 302 18.19 22.74 11.61
CA ALA A 302 18.96 21.48 11.66
C ALA A 302 18.33 20.45 12.60
N GLU A 303 17.85 20.87 13.78
CA GLU A 303 17.15 19.98 14.71
C GLU A 303 15.77 19.57 14.19
N ALA A 304 15.06 20.46 13.49
CA ALA A 304 13.80 20.13 12.83
C ALA A 304 14.01 19.03 11.77
N GLN A 305 15.04 19.14 10.93
CA GLN A 305 15.39 18.12 9.96
C GLN A 305 15.82 16.82 10.65
N GLU A 306 16.60 16.89 11.73
CA GLU A 306 17.04 15.72 12.51
C GLU A 306 15.86 14.91 13.08
N LEU A 307 14.79 15.57 13.56
CA LEU A 307 13.58 14.88 14.02
C LEU A 307 12.94 14.06 12.90
N ILE A 308 12.84 14.63 11.70
CA ILE A 308 12.24 13.98 10.53
C ILE A 308 13.15 12.87 9.99
N ASP A 309 14.45 13.08 9.93
CA ASP A 309 15.42 12.06 9.52
C ASP A 309 15.37 10.85 10.46
N HIS A 310 15.36 11.07 11.78
CA HIS A 310 15.32 9.99 12.78
C HIS A 310 13.99 9.22 12.74
N MET A 311 12.86 9.89 12.58
CA MET A 311 11.57 9.21 12.38
C MET A 311 11.58 8.38 11.09
N THR A 312 12.12 8.92 10.01
CA THR A 312 12.26 8.20 8.72
C THR A 312 13.15 6.97 8.85
N MET A 313 14.26 7.04 9.64
CA MET A 313 15.08 5.84 9.92
C MET A 313 14.24 4.73 10.58
N LYS A 314 13.32 5.08 11.48
CA LYS A 314 12.45 4.10 12.13
C LYS A 314 11.55 3.39 11.12
N PHE A 315 10.96 4.12 10.16
CA PHE A 315 10.16 3.51 9.10
C PHE A 315 10.99 2.57 8.22
N ARG A 316 12.25 2.90 7.94
CA ARG A 316 13.18 2.05 7.16
C ARG A 316 13.56 0.74 7.86
N MET A 317 13.29 0.60 9.16
CA MET A 317 13.58 -0.59 9.96
C MET A 317 12.38 -1.51 10.16
N VAL A 318 11.15 -1.05 9.87
CA VAL A 318 9.95 -1.89 10.02
C VAL A 318 9.99 -3.02 9.01
N LYS A 319 9.99 -4.25 9.51
CA LYS A 319 10.02 -5.46 8.68
C LYS A 319 9.38 -6.64 9.40
N PHE A 320 8.88 -7.59 8.62
CA PHE A 320 8.29 -8.82 9.14
C PHE A 320 9.00 -10.05 8.58
N ALA A 321 8.99 -11.16 9.30
CA ALA A 321 9.38 -12.44 8.73
C ALA A 321 8.27 -12.94 7.79
N ARG A 322 8.64 -13.32 6.56
CA ARG A 322 7.69 -13.76 5.53
C ARG A 322 8.11 -15.11 4.96
N ILE A 323 7.12 -15.93 4.61
CA ILE A 323 7.35 -17.18 3.91
C ILE A 323 7.81 -16.95 2.46
N PRO A 324 8.52 -17.88 1.82
CA PRO A 324 9.04 -17.71 0.46
C PRO A 324 7.99 -17.35 -0.58
N SER A 325 6.79 -17.92 -0.50
CA SER A 325 5.69 -17.61 -1.42
C SER A 325 5.19 -16.16 -1.30
N TYR A 326 5.23 -15.58 -0.10
CA TYR A 326 4.95 -14.16 0.11
C TYR A 326 6.04 -13.27 -0.54
N ASN A 327 7.31 -13.64 -0.33
CA ASN A 327 8.43 -12.91 -0.91
C ASN A 327 8.41 -12.93 -2.45
N GLN A 328 8.00 -14.04 -3.06
CA GLN A 328 7.79 -14.11 -4.51
C GLN A 328 6.65 -13.22 -4.98
N LEU A 329 5.56 -13.16 -4.19
CA LEU A 329 4.38 -12.37 -4.53
C LEU A 329 4.65 -10.86 -4.46
N PHE A 330 5.44 -10.40 -3.48
CA PHE A 330 5.59 -8.99 -3.13
C PHE A 330 7.05 -8.48 -3.18
N SER A 331 7.97 -9.23 -3.74
CA SER A 331 9.38 -8.81 -3.86
C SER A 331 10.08 -8.57 -2.51
N GLY A 332 10.08 -9.58 -1.66
CA GLY A 332 10.63 -9.52 -0.31
C GLY A 332 9.56 -9.22 0.74
N ASP A 333 9.88 -8.42 1.73
CA ASP A 333 8.99 -8.05 2.82
C ASP A 333 8.70 -6.55 2.88
N PRO A 334 8.13 -5.94 1.81
CA PRO A 334 7.75 -4.54 1.85
C PRO A 334 6.65 -4.34 2.91
N VAL A 335 6.66 -3.18 3.56
CA VAL A 335 5.66 -2.85 4.58
C VAL A 335 4.72 -1.72 4.15
N TRP A 336 5.02 -1.06 3.02
CA TRP A 336 4.23 0.06 2.50
C TRP A 336 3.93 1.08 3.60
N ALA A 337 4.97 1.61 4.23
CA ALA A 337 4.88 2.70 5.19
C ALA A 337 4.58 4.00 4.43
N THR A 338 3.39 4.07 3.81
CA THR A 338 2.99 5.17 2.95
C THR A 338 2.75 6.43 3.78
N LEU A 339 3.33 7.54 3.33
CA LEU A 339 3.29 8.84 3.98
C LEU A 339 3.06 9.91 2.91
N GLU A 340 2.00 10.69 3.08
CA GLU A 340 1.57 11.70 2.14
C GLU A 340 2.12 13.07 2.48
N VAL A 341 2.49 13.82 1.43
CA VAL A 341 2.92 15.22 1.49
C VAL A 341 2.10 16.09 0.53
N ALA A 342 2.02 17.37 0.82
CA ALA A 342 1.33 18.37 0.00
C ALA A 342 -0.21 18.18 -0.11
N GLY A 343 -0.79 18.36 -1.28
CA GLY A 343 -2.23 18.39 -1.52
C GLY A 343 -2.85 19.75 -1.32
N LEU A 344 -4.18 19.82 -1.43
CA LEU A 344 -4.96 21.05 -1.30
C LEU A 344 -6.00 20.90 -0.18
N GLY A 345 -6.33 22.01 0.49
CA GLY A 345 -7.50 22.12 1.35
C GLY A 345 -8.80 22.18 0.55
N GLN A 346 -9.94 22.03 1.23
CA GLN A 346 -11.25 22.18 0.58
C GLN A 346 -11.50 23.56 -0.02
N ASP A 347 -10.87 24.58 0.53
CA ASP A 347 -10.89 25.95 0.03
C ASP A 347 -9.94 26.18 -1.17
N GLY A 348 -9.22 25.15 -1.59
CA GLY A 348 -8.27 25.17 -2.70
C GLY A 348 -6.90 25.76 -2.36
N ARG A 349 -6.63 26.12 -1.10
CA ARG A 349 -5.29 26.54 -0.69
C ARG A 349 -4.32 25.35 -0.72
N PRO A 350 -3.10 25.51 -1.23
CA PRO A 350 -2.08 24.49 -1.07
C PRO A 350 -1.81 24.17 0.41
N MET A 351 -1.72 22.89 0.73
CA MET A 351 -1.33 22.42 2.06
C MET A 351 0.17 22.11 2.13
N VAL A 352 0.95 22.66 1.21
CA VAL A 352 2.41 22.56 1.22
C VAL A 352 2.98 23.38 2.37
N THR A 353 3.81 22.71 3.19
CA THR A 353 4.53 23.31 4.32
C THR A 353 6.03 23.06 4.18
N LYS A 354 6.85 23.68 5.00
CA LYS A 354 8.30 23.37 5.05
C LYS A 354 8.57 21.90 5.34
N ASN A 355 7.68 21.25 6.10
CA ASN A 355 7.89 19.86 6.49
C ASN A 355 7.71 18.87 5.32
N ASP A 356 6.93 19.24 4.28
CA ASP A 356 6.83 18.43 3.06
C ASP A 356 8.18 18.39 2.33
N PHE A 357 8.88 19.49 2.26
CA PHE A 357 10.26 19.53 1.77
C PHE A 357 11.21 18.69 2.65
N ARG A 358 11.09 18.76 4.00
CA ARG A 358 11.96 18.00 4.92
C ARG A 358 11.78 16.49 4.73
N PHE A 359 10.56 15.99 4.52
CA PHE A 359 10.34 14.58 4.24
C PHE A 359 10.99 14.15 2.91
N LEU A 360 10.82 14.92 1.85
CA LEU A 360 11.49 14.65 0.58
C LEU A 360 13.02 14.71 0.72
N HIS A 361 13.54 15.65 1.53
CA HIS A 361 14.97 15.84 1.78
C HIS A 361 15.62 14.66 2.52
N THR A 362 14.86 13.84 3.24
CA THR A 362 15.38 12.60 3.84
C THR A 362 16.00 11.66 2.80
N LEU A 363 15.54 11.74 1.54
CA LEU A 363 16.09 10.97 0.42
C LEU A 363 17.43 11.52 -0.09
N GLU A 364 17.73 12.78 0.17
CA GLU A 364 19.08 13.36 -0.06
C GLU A 364 19.99 13.10 1.16
N ASN A 365 19.49 13.31 2.38
CA ASN A 365 20.28 13.13 3.60
C ASN A 365 20.71 11.68 3.86
N MET A 366 19.86 10.70 3.53
CA MET A 366 20.08 9.28 3.81
C MET A 366 20.05 8.39 2.56
N GLY A 367 19.95 9.00 1.37
CA GLY A 367 19.88 8.30 0.09
C GLY A 367 18.53 7.66 -0.23
N PRO A 368 18.39 7.18 -1.48
CA PRO A 368 17.19 6.51 -1.98
C PRO A 368 16.75 5.36 -1.09
N SER A 369 15.43 5.20 -0.94
CA SER A 369 14.85 4.11 -0.14
C SER A 369 13.41 3.83 -0.60
N PRO A 370 12.97 2.56 -0.58
CA PRO A 370 11.58 2.22 -0.80
C PRO A 370 10.65 2.63 0.35
N GLU A 371 11.19 2.81 1.56
CA GLU A 371 10.42 3.18 2.75
C GLU A 371 10.96 4.47 3.42
N PRO A 372 10.08 5.34 3.88
CA PRO A 372 8.63 5.33 3.69
C PRO A 372 8.28 5.47 2.21
N ASN A 373 7.12 4.93 1.81
CA ASN A 373 6.58 5.13 0.46
C ASN A 373 6.00 6.55 0.36
N LEU A 374 6.86 7.53 0.06
CA LEU A 374 6.50 8.94 0.00
C LEU A 374 5.58 9.21 -1.20
N THR A 375 4.40 9.75 -0.92
CA THR A 375 3.37 10.05 -1.90
C THR A 375 3.11 11.56 -1.93
N VAL A 376 3.31 12.17 -3.09
CA VAL A 376 2.93 13.56 -3.34
C VAL A 376 1.47 13.60 -3.76
N LEU A 377 0.61 14.19 -2.94
CA LEU A 377 -0.76 14.51 -3.31
C LEU A 377 -0.72 15.71 -4.28
N TYR A 378 -0.75 15.40 -5.57
CA TYR A 378 -0.41 16.34 -6.64
C TYR A 378 -1.63 17.10 -7.18
N SER A 379 -1.41 18.36 -7.47
CA SER A 379 -2.28 19.22 -8.26
C SER A 379 -1.41 20.20 -9.06
N SER A 380 -1.80 20.55 -10.25
CA SER A 380 -1.13 21.61 -11.04
C SER A 380 -1.10 22.95 -10.30
N ARG A 381 -1.98 23.15 -9.31
CA ARG A 381 -2.08 24.35 -8.46
C ARG A 381 -1.10 24.40 -7.29
N LEU A 382 -0.31 23.37 -7.05
CA LEU A 382 0.75 23.40 -6.02
C LEU A 382 1.81 24.46 -6.35
N PRO A 383 2.51 25.01 -5.33
CA PRO A 383 3.62 25.94 -5.55
C PRO A 383 4.66 25.38 -6.53
N GLU A 384 5.05 26.19 -7.50
CA GLU A 384 5.97 25.77 -8.55
C GLU A 384 7.34 25.31 -8.03
N ALA A 385 7.84 25.95 -6.97
CA ALA A 385 9.08 25.53 -6.31
C ALA A 385 8.98 24.14 -5.73
N PHE A 386 7.86 23.81 -5.08
CA PHE A 386 7.62 22.47 -4.52
C PHE A 386 7.51 21.40 -5.63
N LYS A 387 6.75 21.68 -6.72
CA LYS A 387 6.64 20.76 -7.86
C LYS A 387 8.02 20.44 -8.45
N LYS A 388 8.85 21.46 -8.65
CA LYS A 388 10.23 21.29 -9.17
C LYS A 388 11.13 20.52 -8.22
N TYR A 389 11.01 20.76 -6.93
CA TYR A 389 11.77 20.01 -5.92
C TYR A 389 11.34 18.53 -5.89
N ALA A 390 10.04 18.26 -5.89
CA ALA A 390 9.53 16.87 -5.97
C ALA A 390 10.00 16.18 -7.25
N ALA A 391 9.96 16.86 -8.41
CA ALA A 391 10.48 16.34 -9.67
C ALA A 391 11.98 16.02 -9.60
N LYS A 392 12.81 16.91 -8.99
CA LYS A 392 14.24 16.66 -8.73
C LYS A 392 14.44 15.37 -7.94
N ILE A 393 13.72 15.21 -6.83
CA ILE A 393 13.83 14.04 -5.97
C ILE A 393 13.38 12.76 -6.73
N SER A 394 12.29 12.84 -7.49
CA SER A 394 11.81 11.73 -8.31
C SER A 394 12.85 11.27 -9.33
N ILE A 395 13.42 12.21 -10.10
CA ILE A 395 14.45 11.95 -11.12
C ILE A 395 15.69 11.30 -10.51
N ASN A 396 16.14 11.80 -9.35
CA ASN A 396 17.39 11.36 -8.75
C ASN A 396 17.27 10.04 -7.96
N THR A 397 16.05 9.70 -7.45
CA THR A 397 15.92 8.63 -6.47
C THR A 397 14.94 7.54 -6.85
N SER A 398 13.98 7.78 -7.74
CA SER A 398 12.84 6.89 -8.03
C SER A 398 12.14 6.38 -6.74
N SER A 399 12.12 7.19 -5.67
CA SER A 399 11.62 6.80 -4.33
C SER A 399 10.27 7.39 -3.98
N ILE A 400 9.70 8.27 -4.82
CA ILE A 400 8.40 8.90 -4.58
C ILE A 400 7.40 8.58 -5.68
N GLN A 401 6.12 8.72 -5.37
CA GLN A 401 5.02 8.60 -6.32
C GLN A 401 4.12 9.83 -6.26
N TYR A 402 3.23 9.93 -7.25
CA TYR A 402 2.27 11.03 -7.37
C TYR A 402 0.85 10.50 -7.44
N GLU A 403 -0.06 11.14 -6.70
CA GLU A 403 -1.49 10.86 -6.76
C GLU A 403 -2.28 12.15 -6.93
N ASN A 404 -3.31 12.12 -7.75
CA ASN A 404 -4.08 13.29 -8.15
C ASN A 404 -5.04 13.72 -7.04
N ASP A 405 -4.67 14.75 -6.30
CA ASP A 405 -5.51 15.32 -5.25
C ASP A 405 -6.84 15.88 -5.79
N ASP A 406 -6.86 16.36 -7.03
CA ASP A 406 -8.05 16.99 -7.64
C ASP A 406 -9.16 15.98 -7.96
N VAL A 407 -8.83 14.70 -8.23
CA VAL A 407 -9.85 13.64 -8.39
C VAL A 407 -10.18 12.93 -7.09
N MET A 408 -9.26 12.94 -6.12
CA MET A 408 -9.43 12.24 -4.84
C MET A 408 -10.16 13.09 -3.79
N ARG A 409 -9.77 14.35 -3.64
CA ARG A 409 -10.32 15.27 -2.64
C ARG A 409 -11.84 15.49 -2.73
N PRO A 410 -12.48 15.56 -3.91
CA PRO A 410 -13.95 15.66 -3.99
C PRO A 410 -14.69 14.46 -3.39
N ILE A 411 -14.05 13.29 -3.31
CA ILE A 411 -14.63 12.04 -2.81
C ILE A 411 -14.28 11.82 -1.33
N TRP A 412 -13.01 12.03 -0.97
CA TRP A 412 -12.46 11.69 0.35
C TRP A 412 -12.31 12.88 1.30
N GLY A 413 -12.62 14.12 0.84
CA GLY A 413 -12.30 15.34 1.59
C GLY A 413 -10.82 15.69 1.51
N ASP A 414 -10.39 16.68 2.29
CA ASP A 414 -9.01 17.18 2.30
C ASP A 414 -8.12 16.55 3.38
N ASP A 415 -8.68 15.64 4.20
CA ASP A 415 -7.94 14.89 5.22
C ASP A 415 -8.09 13.38 4.99
N TYR A 416 -7.43 12.89 3.96
CA TYR A 416 -7.37 11.47 3.63
C TYR A 416 -5.92 10.98 3.64
N SER A 417 -5.77 9.67 3.82
CA SER A 417 -4.50 8.94 3.77
C SER A 417 -4.53 7.87 2.70
N ILE A 418 -3.37 7.43 2.27
CA ILE A 418 -3.22 6.34 1.31
C ILE A 418 -2.95 5.03 2.06
N CYS A 419 -3.87 4.10 1.92
CA CYS A 419 -3.71 2.75 2.44
C CYS A 419 -2.84 1.93 1.49
N CYS A 420 -1.65 1.52 1.91
CA CYS A 420 -0.72 0.72 1.12
C CYS A 420 -0.11 1.51 -0.04
N CYS A 421 -0.56 1.24 -1.27
CA CYS A 421 0.04 1.74 -2.50
C CYS A 421 -0.65 3.01 -3.03
N VAL A 422 -1.98 2.92 -3.27
CA VAL A 422 -2.73 3.93 -4.03
C VAL A 422 -4.19 4.08 -3.58
N SER A 423 -4.61 3.44 -2.49
CA SER A 423 -6.01 3.43 -2.06
C SER A 423 -6.27 4.50 -1.02
N ALA A 424 -7.15 5.46 -1.31
CA ALA A 424 -7.51 6.51 -0.35
C ALA A 424 -8.49 6.04 0.73
N THR A 425 -8.40 6.66 1.91
CA THR A 425 -9.34 6.51 3.03
C THR A 425 -9.37 7.80 3.84
N GLN A 426 -10.54 8.21 4.35
CA GLN A 426 -10.63 9.37 5.25
C GLN A 426 -9.89 9.07 6.56
N THR A 427 -8.90 9.88 6.90
CA THR A 427 -8.04 9.65 8.06
C THR A 427 -8.86 9.66 9.36
N GLY A 428 -8.72 8.59 10.13
CA GLY A 428 -9.43 8.46 11.41
C GLY A 428 -10.92 8.17 11.33
N LYS A 429 -11.52 8.05 10.15
CA LYS A 429 -12.97 7.83 9.94
C LYS A 429 -13.31 6.56 9.20
N GLU A 430 -12.40 6.06 8.41
CA GLU A 430 -12.62 4.92 7.53
C GLU A 430 -11.56 3.84 7.69
N MET A 431 -11.92 2.62 7.30
CA MET A 431 -11.00 1.51 7.15
C MET A 431 -11.30 0.75 5.86
N GLN A 432 -10.29 0.10 5.31
CA GLN A 432 -10.42 -0.69 4.10
C GLN A 432 -10.33 -2.19 4.41
N LEU A 433 -11.33 -2.95 3.95
CA LEU A 433 -11.30 -4.41 3.94
C LEU A 433 -10.59 -4.88 2.68
N PHE A 434 -9.31 -5.21 2.80
CA PHE A 434 -8.44 -5.52 1.66
C PHE A 434 -8.75 -6.87 1.01
N GLY A 435 -8.82 -6.90 -0.33
CA GLY A 435 -9.28 -8.06 -1.07
C GLY A 435 -8.30 -8.71 -2.04
N ALA A 436 -7.12 -8.15 -2.25
CA ALA A 436 -6.18 -8.60 -3.30
C ALA A 436 -6.80 -8.59 -4.72
N ARG A 437 -6.73 -9.66 -5.53
CA ARG A 437 -7.02 -9.54 -6.97
C ARG A 437 -7.86 -10.71 -7.50
N ALA A 438 -8.75 -10.39 -8.45
CA ALA A 438 -9.37 -11.35 -9.37
C ALA A 438 -8.60 -11.32 -10.71
N ASN A 439 -8.25 -12.48 -11.23
CA ASN A 439 -7.50 -12.64 -12.48
C ASN A 439 -8.46 -12.65 -13.68
N LEU A 440 -8.71 -11.48 -14.27
CA LEU A 440 -9.67 -11.33 -15.37
C LEU A 440 -9.17 -11.94 -16.68
N ALA A 441 -7.84 -12.03 -16.88
CA ALA A 441 -7.26 -12.70 -18.06
C ALA A 441 -7.51 -14.21 -18.01
N LYS A 442 -7.35 -14.83 -16.85
CA LYS A 442 -7.66 -16.24 -16.64
C LYS A 442 -9.18 -16.50 -16.76
N CYS A 443 -10.00 -15.57 -16.29
CA CYS A 443 -11.45 -15.60 -16.45
C CYS A 443 -11.87 -15.60 -17.95
N LEU A 444 -11.17 -14.82 -18.80
CA LEU A 444 -11.38 -14.84 -20.25
C LEU A 444 -11.07 -16.22 -20.85
N LEU A 445 -9.99 -16.86 -20.42
CA LEU A 445 -9.67 -18.24 -20.84
C LEU A 445 -10.73 -19.25 -20.37
N TYR A 446 -11.27 -19.07 -19.14
CA TYR A 446 -12.38 -19.92 -18.67
C TYR A 446 -13.66 -19.72 -19.49
N ALA A 447 -13.94 -18.51 -19.93
CA ALA A 447 -15.06 -18.25 -20.85
C ALA A 447 -14.89 -19.00 -22.18
N ILE A 448 -13.68 -19.07 -22.72
CA ILE A 448 -13.35 -19.79 -23.95
C ILE A 448 -13.38 -21.31 -23.71
N ASN A 449 -12.88 -21.80 -22.58
CA ASN A 449 -12.67 -23.20 -22.24
C ASN A 449 -13.85 -23.85 -21.49
N GLY A 450 -14.97 -23.15 -21.28
CA GLY A 450 -16.14 -23.67 -20.55
C GLY A 450 -15.86 -23.91 -19.07
N GLY A 451 -15.17 -22.99 -18.38
CA GLY A 451 -14.82 -23.03 -16.95
C GLY A 451 -13.67 -23.95 -16.59
N ARG A 452 -12.99 -24.53 -17.57
CA ARG A 452 -11.85 -25.43 -17.37
C ARG A 452 -10.53 -24.67 -17.37
N ASP A 453 -9.63 -25.09 -16.47
CA ASP A 453 -8.33 -24.47 -16.32
C ASP A 453 -7.35 -24.91 -17.42
N GLU A 454 -6.57 -23.95 -17.92
CA GLU A 454 -5.58 -24.17 -18.97
C GLU A 454 -4.21 -24.63 -18.46
N LYS A 455 -3.99 -24.64 -17.13
CA LYS A 455 -2.72 -25.01 -16.51
C LYS A 455 -2.87 -26.16 -15.53
N TYR A 456 -3.87 -26.07 -14.63
CA TYR A 456 -4.04 -27.02 -13.54
C TYR A 456 -4.89 -28.21 -13.96
N THR A 457 -4.45 -29.39 -13.50
CA THR A 457 -5.08 -30.66 -13.83
C THR A 457 -5.51 -31.43 -12.59
N THR A 458 -6.46 -32.29 -12.75
CA THR A 458 -6.85 -33.30 -11.77
C THR A 458 -5.76 -34.38 -11.64
N LYS A 459 -5.86 -35.25 -10.65
CA LYS A 459 -4.88 -36.35 -10.42
C LYS A 459 -4.73 -37.30 -11.60
N ASP A 460 -5.78 -37.44 -12.43
CA ASP A 460 -5.79 -38.24 -13.66
C ASP A 460 -5.37 -37.46 -14.92
N GLY A 461 -4.82 -36.26 -14.76
CA GLY A 461 -4.26 -35.47 -15.86
C GLY A 461 -5.25 -34.66 -16.69
N ARG A 462 -6.55 -34.68 -16.37
CA ARG A 462 -7.55 -33.90 -17.09
C ARG A 462 -7.56 -32.45 -16.65
N PRO A 463 -7.88 -31.48 -17.53
CA PRO A 463 -8.05 -30.08 -17.14
C PRO A 463 -9.06 -29.95 -15.99
N MET A 464 -8.67 -29.20 -14.97
CA MET A 464 -9.50 -29.01 -13.76
C MET A 464 -10.70 -28.12 -14.08
N GLN A 465 -11.91 -28.57 -13.72
CA GLN A 465 -13.09 -27.72 -13.75
C GLN A 465 -13.08 -26.78 -12.55
N VAL A 466 -12.99 -25.48 -12.78
CA VAL A 466 -12.88 -24.45 -11.75
C VAL A 466 -14.09 -23.53 -11.74
N GLY A 467 -14.41 -22.95 -12.89
CA GLY A 467 -15.64 -22.17 -13.08
C GLY A 467 -16.84 -23.05 -13.43
N PRO A 468 -18.03 -22.45 -13.60
CA PRO A 468 -19.21 -23.14 -14.07
C PRO A 468 -18.92 -23.88 -15.38
N ALA A 469 -19.47 -25.08 -15.53
CA ALA A 469 -19.32 -25.94 -16.72
C ALA A 469 -20.20 -25.42 -17.89
N TYR A 470 -19.94 -24.22 -18.35
CA TYR A 470 -20.59 -23.68 -19.55
C TYR A 470 -20.04 -24.34 -20.80
N ALA A 471 -20.86 -24.36 -21.88
CA ALA A 471 -20.39 -24.85 -23.16
C ALA A 471 -19.16 -24.07 -23.64
N PRO A 472 -18.03 -24.75 -23.95
CA PRO A 472 -16.85 -24.06 -24.44
C PRO A 472 -17.08 -23.51 -25.85
N ILE A 473 -16.27 -22.52 -26.23
CA ILE A 473 -16.18 -22.07 -27.63
C ILE A 473 -15.39 -23.13 -28.39
N THR A 474 -15.95 -23.69 -29.46
CA THR A 474 -15.32 -24.75 -30.25
C THR A 474 -14.93 -24.33 -31.67
N SER A 475 -15.34 -23.11 -32.09
CA SER A 475 -14.98 -22.56 -33.39
C SER A 475 -13.46 -22.41 -33.56
N GLU A 476 -12.97 -22.53 -34.77
CA GLU A 476 -11.56 -22.35 -35.11
C GLU A 476 -11.10 -20.90 -34.90
N TYR A 477 -11.95 -19.96 -35.23
CA TYR A 477 -11.76 -18.53 -35.03
C TYR A 477 -12.73 -18.02 -33.98
N LEU A 478 -12.28 -17.05 -33.14
CA LEU A 478 -13.11 -16.44 -32.11
C LEU A 478 -14.06 -15.40 -32.73
N ASP A 479 -15.36 -15.53 -32.39
CA ASP A 479 -16.35 -14.48 -32.66
C ASP A 479 -16.47 -13.55 -31.45
N TYR A 480 -16.40 -12.24 -31.71
CA TYR A 480 -16.40 -11.24 -30.66
C TYR A 480 -17.68 -11.26 -29.80
N GLN A 481 -18.85 -11.42 -30.43
CA GLN A 481 -20.12 -11.41 -29.68
C GLN A 481 -20.28 -12.68 -28.83
N GLU A 482 -19.87 -13.84 -29.36
CA GLU A 482 -19.87 -15.07 -28.59
C GLU A 482 -18.93 -14.99 -27.39
N VAL A 483 -17.70 -14.49 -27.57
CA VAL A 483 -16.72 -14.31 -26.49
C VAL A 483 -17.26 -13.35 -25.44
N MET A 484 -17.78 -12.20 -25.84
CA MET A 484 -18.32 -11.20 -24.92
C MET A 484 -19.47 -11.75 -24.08
N HIS A 485 -20.39 -12.48 -24.68
CA HIS A 485 -21.51 -13.11 -23.97
C HIS A 485 -21.03 -14.13 -22.92
N LYS A 486 -20.12 -15.02 -23.31
CA LYS A 486 -19.57 -16.02 -22.38
C LYS A 486 -18.69 -15.42 -21.30
N TYR A 487 -17.93 -14.38 -21.65
CA TYR A 487 -17.07 -13.67 -20.71
C TYR A 487 -17.90 -12.92 -19.66
N ASP A 488 -18.99 -12.29 -20.09
CA ASP A 488 -19.91 -11.61 -19.17
C ASP A 488 -20.48 -12.58 -18.12
N GLN A 489 -20.92 -13.78 -18.55
CA GLN A 489 -21.41 -14.82 -17.62
C GLN A 489 -20.31 -15.31 -16.66
N MET A 490 -19.08 -15.48 -17.16
CA MET A 490 -17.97 -15.95 -16.33
C MET A 490 -17.52 -14.90 -15.34
N LEU A 491 -17.60 -13.61 -15.70
CA LEU A 491 -17.34 -12.48 -14.78
C LEU A 491 -18.38 -12.41 -13.65
N ASP A 492 -19.66 -12.74 -13.88
CA ASP A 492 -20.67 -12.81 -12.82
C ASP A 492 -20.33 -13.89 -11.78
N TRP A 493 -19.94 -15.09 -12.24
CA TRP A 493 -19.48 -16.14 -11.35
C TRP A 493 -18.22 -15.71 -10.55
N LEU A 494 -17.23 -15.13 -11.24
CA LEU A 494 -15.98 -14.70 -10.60
C LEU A 494 -16.25 -13.65 -9.53
N ALA A 495 -17.07 -12.65 -9.82
CA ALA A 495 -17.45 -11.62 -8.85
C ALA A 495 -18.09 -12.23 -7.59
N GLY A 496 -19.00 -13.20 -7.77
CA GLY A 496 -19.68 -13.88 -6.67
C GLY A 496 -18.74 -14.67 -5.77
N ILE A 497 -17.92 -15.55 -6.34
CA ILE A 497 -16.98 -16.35 -5.54
C ILE A 497 -15.93 -15.47 -4.87
N TYR A 498 -15.44 -14.42 -5.54
CA TYR A 498 -14.46 -13.49 -5.02
C TYR A 498 -15.00 -12.73 -3.79
N VAL A 499 -16.21 -12.14 -3.89
CA VAL A 499 -16.85 -11.46 -2.75
C VAL A 499 -17.08 -12.41 -1.58
N ASN A 500 -17.55 -13.64 -1.84
CA ASN A 500 -17.79 -14.63 -0.80
C ASN A 500 -16.51 -15.07 -0.07
N ILE A 501 -15.40 -15.23 -0.80
CA ILE A 501 -14.08 -15.50 -0.22
C ILE A 501 -13.68 -14.37 0.71
N LEU A 502 -13.80 -13.11 0.26
CA LEU A 502 -13.43 -11.94 1.05
C LEU A 502 -14.31 -11.75 2.28
N ASN A 503 -15.62 -11.96 2.16
CA ASN A 503 -16.54 -11.91 3.30
C ASN A 503 -16.11 -12.86 4.42
N LEU A 504 -15.75 -14.08 4.05
CA LEU A 504 -15.29 -15.11 4.97
C LEU A 504 -13.95 -14.69 5.62
N ILE A 505 -12.99 -14.22 4.84
CA ILE A 505 -11.68 -13.77 5.32
C ILE A 505 -11.84 -12.64 6.35
N HIS A 506 -12.64 -11.62 6.03
CA HIS A 506 -12.79 -10.45 6.90
C HIS A 506 -13.56 -10.77 8.17
N TYR A 507 -14.56 -11.65 8.10
CA TYR A 507 -15.24 -12.15 9.30
C TYR A 507 -14.26 -12.86 10.24
N MET A 508 -13.42 -13.75 9.71
CA MET A 508 -12.45 -14.51 10.50
C MET A 508 -11.33 -13.62 11.03
N HIS A 509 -10.98 -12.58 10.29
CA HIS A 509 -9.97 -11.62 10.71
C HIS A 509 -10.46 -10.81 11.93
N ASP A 510 -11.65 -10.23 11.87
CA ASP A 510 -12.24 -9.50 12.99
C ASP A 510 -12.41 -10.40 14.23
N LYS A 511 -12.66 -11.69 14.04
CA LYS A 511 -12.88 -12.63 15.14
C LYS A 511 -11.60 -13.11 15.82
N TYR A 512 -10.51 -13.32 15.08
CA TYR A 512 -9.30 -13.98 15.57
C TYR A 512 -8.05 -13.11 15.56
N TYR A 513 -8.10 -11.97 14.89
CA TYR A 513 -6.96 -11.06 14.76
C TYR A 513 -7.41 -9.59 14.61
N TYR A 514 -8.20 -9.12 15.57
CA TYR A 514 -8.72 -7.76 15.57
C TYR A 514 -7.62 -6.72 15.80
N GLU A 515 -7.59 -5.68 14.99
CA GLU A 515 -6.55 -4.63 14.96
C GLU A 515 -6.84 -3.52 15.98
N SER A 516 -6.90 -3.85 17.25
CA SER A 516 -7.36 -2.95 18.31
C SER A 516 -6.53 -1.67 18.48
N ALA A 517 -5.22 -1.73 18.26
CA ALA A 517 -4.34 -0.57 18.42
C ALA A 517 -4.59 0.51 17.36
N GLU A 518 -4.82 0.10 16.11
CA GLU A 518 -5.14 1.02 15.01
C GLU A 518 -6.58 1.50 15.11
N MET A 519 -7.53 0.60 15.40
CA MET A 519 -8.94 0.92 15.55
C MET A 519 -9.22 1.83 16.76
N ALA A 520 -8.37 1.81 17.77
CA ALA A 520 -8.42 2.77 18.89
C ALA A 520 -8.19 4.23 18.46
N LEU A 521 -7.49 4.42 17.34
CA LEU A 521 -7.15 5.72 16.77
C LEU A 521 -8.06 6.11 15.58
N ILE A 522 -9.20 5.44 15.45
CA ILE A 522 -10.24 5.71 14.45
C ILE A 522 -11.55 5.98 15.19
N ASP A 523 -12.47 6.70 14.56
CA ASP A 523 -13.80 6.92 15.09
C ASP A 523 -14.54 5.58 15.27
N THR A 524 -15.38 5.48 16.28
CA THR A 524 -16.11 4.24 16.56
C THR A 524 -17.17 3.94 15.49
N ASP A 525 -17.76 4.99 14.91
CA ASP A 525 -18.65 4.87 13.76
C ASP A 525 -17.82 4.87 12.45
N VAL A 526 -17.24 3.71 12.14
CA VAL A 526 -16.32 3.51 11.02
C VAL A 526 -17.06 3.21 9.73
N ARG A 527 -16.87 4.04 8.70
CA ARG A 527 -17.21 3.67 7.33
C ARG A 527 -16.19 2.64 6.81
N ARG A 528 -16.70 1.58 6.19
CA ARG A 528 -15.85 0.50 5.64
C ARG A 528 -15.95 0.46 4.13
N THR A 529 -14.82 0.44 3.45
CA THR A 529 -14.73 0.09 2.03
C THR A 529 -14.34 -1.38 1.89
N PHE A 530 -14.86 -2.02 0.84
CA PHE A 530 -14.62 -3.42 0.52
C PHE A 530 -13.77 -3.46 -0.75
N ALA A 531 -12.46 -3.50 -0.56
CA ALA A 531 -11.51 -3.39 -1.65
C ALA A 531 -11.47 -4.67 -2.48
N THR A 532 -11.78 -4.54 -3.76
CA THR A 532 -11.54 -5.57 -4.77
C THR A 532 -10.45 -5.11 -5.72
N GLY A 533 -9.98 -5.98 -6.61
CA GLY A 533 -8.92 -5.61 -7.55
C GLY A 533 -8.87 -6.50 -8.78
N ILE A 534 -8.31 -5.92 -9.82
CA ILE A 534 -8.19 -6.53 -11.15
C ILE A 534 -6.72 -6.87 -11.43
N ALA A 535 -6.47 -8.09 -11.93
CA ALA A 535 -5.19 -8.52 -12.51
C ALA A 535 -5.36 -8.88 -13.99
N GLY A 536 -4.33 -8.60 -14.81
CA GLY A 536 -4.33 -8.87 -16.24
C GLY A 536 -5.14 -7.88 -17.08
N PHE A 537 -5.34 -6.67 -16.56
CA PHE A 537 -6.23 -5.66 -17.16
C PHE A 537 -5.89 -5.32 -18.61
N SER A 538 -4.69 -4.80 -18.88
CA SER A 538 -4.26 -4.41 -20.24
C SER A 538 -4.26 -5.57 -21.22
N HIS A 539 -3.87 -6.77 -20.77
CA HIS A 539 -3.91 -7.98 -21.61
C HIS A 539 -5.33 -8.41 -21.99
N VAL A 540 -6.32 -8.23 -21.10
CA VAL A 540 -7.72 -8.48 -21.45
C VAL A 540 -8.21 -7.45 -22.46
N VAL A 541 -7.88 -6.17 -22.27
CA VAL A 541 -8.23 -5.09 -23.20
C VAL A 541 -7.70 -5.39 -24.59
N ASP A 542 -6.40 -5.68 -24.71
CA ASP A 542 -5.74 -5.99 -25.97
C ASP A 542 -6.27 -7.30 -26.59
N SER A 543 -6.59 -8.32 -25.78
CA SER A 543 -7.18 -9.57 -26.24
C SER A 543 -8.57 -9.39 -26.84
N LEU A 544 -9.43 -8.60 -26.18
CA LEU A 544 -10.77 -8.27 -26.70
C LEU A 544 -10.69 -7.39 -27.95
N SER A 545 -9.72 -6.48 -27.99
CA SER A 545 -9.42 -5.68 -29.18
C SER A 545 -8.97 -6.56 -30.36
N ALA A 546 -8.06 -7.51 -30.12
CA ALA A 546 -7.61 -8.47 -31.14
C ALA A 546 -8.78 -9.29 -31.70
N ILE A 547 -9.65 -9.80 -30.82
CA ILE A 547 -10.84 -10.58 -31.25
C ILE A 547 -11.82 -9.72 -32.04
N ARG A 548 -11.93 -8.43 -31.72
CA ARG A 548 -12.86 -7.50 -32.37
C ARG A 548 -12.39 -7.02 -33.73
N TYR A 549 -11.09 -6.75 -33.89
CA TYR A 549 -10.54 -6.03 -35.04
C TYR A 549 -9.61 -6.85 -35.92
N ALA A 550 -9.15 -8.01 -35.46
CA ALA A 550 -8.33 -8.95 -36.21
C ALA A 550 -8.99 -10.33 -36.32
N LYS A 551 -8.30 -11.30 -36.88
CA LYS A 551 -8.75 -12.70 -36.90
C LYS A 551 -7.92 -13.50 -35.90
N VAL A 552 -8.57 -14.06 -34.89
CA VAL A 552 -7.91 -14.83 -33.85
C VAL A 552 -8.25 -16.32 -34.00
N LYS A 553 -7.27 -17.12 -34.45
CA LYS A 553 -7.34 -18.56 -34.53
C LYS A 553 -6.96 -19.21 -33.22
N VAL A 554 -7.72 -20.22 -32.79
CA VAL A 554 -7.47 -20.95 -31.53
C VAL A 554 -6.84 -22.30 -31.80
N ILE A 555 -5.70 -22.57 -31.22
CA ILE A 555 -5.04 -23.88 -31.25
C ILE A 555 -5.36 -24.60 -29.93
N ARG A 556 -6.03 -25.76 -30.02
CA ARG A 556 -6.49 -26.53 -28.87
C ARG A 556 -5.76 -27.86 -28.75
N ASP A 557 -5.68 -28.37 -27.51
CA ASP A 557 -5.19 -29.73 -27.22
C ASP A 557 -6.29 -30.78 -27.41
N GLU A 558 -5.96 -32.03 -27.10
CA GLU A 558 -6.85 -33.19 -27.17
C GLU A 558 -8.07 -33.09 -26.24
N TYR A 559 -8.01 -32.25 -25.20
CA TYR A 559 -9.14 -31.98 -24.30
C TYR A 559 -10.00 -30.79 -24.76
N GLY A 560 -9.62 -30.15 -25.88
CA GLY A 560 -10.27 -28.96 -26.40
C GLY A 560 -9.93 -27.66 -25.64
N ILE A 561 -8.86 -27.64 -24.84
CA ILE A 561 -8.37 -26.45 -24.14
C ILE A 561 -7.55 -25.59 -25.09
N ALA A 562 -7.85 -24.30 -25.13
CA ALA A 562 -7.06 -23.30 -25.87
C ALA A 562 -5.65 -23.21 -25.28
N ARG A 563 -4.64 -23.56 -26.10
CA ARG A 563 -3.22 -23.54 -25.70
C ARG A 563 -2.42 -22.42 -26.35
N LYS A 564 -2.85 -21.95 -27.51
CA LYS A 564 -2.20 -20.90 -28.27
C LYS A 564 -3.24 -20.14 -29.09
N PHE A 565 -2.97 -18.89 -29.35
CA PHE A 565 -3.74 -18.05 -30.29
C PHE A 565 -2.83 -17.56 -31.38
N GLU A 566 -3.32 -17.56 -32.62
CA GLU A 566 -2.64 -17.00 -33.80
C GLU A 566 -3.52 -15.85 -34.31
N THR A 567 -2.97 -14.63 -34.24
CA THR A 567 -3.70 -13.41 -34.59
C THR A 567 -3.22 -12.89 -35.94
N GLU A 568 -4.11 -12.81 -36.90
CA GLU A 568 -3.85 -12.29 -38.25
C GLU A 568 -4.48 -10.91 -38.39
N GLY A 569 -3.67 -9.92 -38.79
CA GLY A 569 -4.07 -8.53 -38.97
C GLY A 569 -3.72 -7.65 -37.77
N ASP A 570 -3.79 -6.35 -38.00
CA ASP A 570 -3.50 -5.32 -36.99
C ASP A 570 -4.76 -5.02 -36.18
N PHE A 571 -4.56 -4.67 -34.92
CA PHE A 571 -5.64 -4.25 -34.02
C PHE A 571 -5.16 -3.12 -33.10
N PRO A 572 -6.05 -2.20 -32.67
CA PRO A 572 -5.68 -1.13 -31.75
C PRO A 572 -5.28 -1.72 -30.38
N ARG A 573 -4.18 -1.20 -29.82
CA ARG A 573 -3.66 -1.60 -28.53
C ARG A 573 -3.81 -0.47 -27.52
N TYR A 574 -4.14 -0.85 -26.30
CA TYR A 574 -4.19 0.07 -25.16
C TYR A 574 -2.82 0.68 -24.89
N GLY A 575 -2.79 2.00 -24.59
CA GLY A 575 -1.54 2.75 -24.39
C GLY A 575 -1.08 3.53 -25.63
N ASN A 576 -1.94 3.77 -26.61
CA ASN A 576 -1.63 4.52 -27.83
C ASN A 576 -2.60 5.68 -28.13
N ASP A 577 -3.42 6.06 -27.14
CA ASP A 577 -4.47 7.07 -27.26
C ASP A 577 -5.49 6.74 -28.37
N ASP A 578 -5.81 5.47 -28.52
CA ASP A 578 -6.78 4.96 -29.49
C ASP A 578 -8.08 4.59 -28.79
N ASP A 579 -9.14 5.38 -29.01
CA ASP A 579 -10.44 5.22 -28.37
C ASP A 579 -11.04 3.82 -28.57
N ARG A 580 -10.72 3.13 -29.67
CA ARG A 580 -11.21 1.76 -29.94
C ARG A 580 -10.73 0.74 -28.89
N ALA A 581 -9.50 0.90 -28.39
CA ALA A 581 -8.94 0.08 -27.30
C ALA A 581 -9.34 0.66 -25.93
N ASP A 582 -9.25 1.98 -25.77
CA ASP A 582 -9.48 2.66 -24.49
C ASP A 582 -10.94 2.53 -24.02
N GLU A 583 -11.93 2.51 -24.94
CA GLU A 583 -13.34 2.21 -24.62
C GLU A 583 -13.54 0.79 -24.05
N ILE A 584 -12.77 -0.20 -24.54
CA ILE A 584 -12.78 -1.57 -23.98
C ILE A 584 -12.24 -1.56 -22.55
N ALA A 585 -11.19 -0.78 -22.29
CA ALA A 585 -10.60 -0.62 -20.96
C ALA A 585 -11.61 -0.02 -19.96
N VAL A 586 -12.29 1.05 -20.34
CA VAL A 586 -13.34 1.69 -19.54
C VAL A 586 -14.53 0.72 -19.31
N TRP A 587 -14.95 0.01 -20.36
CA TRP A 587 -16.02 -1.00 -20.25
C TRP A 587 -15.66 -2.10 -19.25
N LEU A 588 -14.45 -2.64 -19.33
CA LEU A 588 -13.99 -3.73 -18.45
C LEU A 588 -14.02 -3.34 -16.97
N LEU A 589 -13.47 -2.14 -16.66
CA LEU A 589 -13.47 -1.59 -15.30
C LEU A 589 -14.90 -1.44 -14.75
N LYS A 590 -15.76 -0.75 -15.50
CA LYS A 590 -17.15 -0.49 -15.09
C LYS A 590 -17.93 -1.79 -14.92
N THR A 591 -17.79 -2.72 -15.86
CA THR A 591 -18.52 -4.01 -15.83
C THR A 591 -18.12 -4.84 -14.61
N PHE A 592 -16.83 -4.98 -14.31
CA PHE A 592 -16.41 -5.78 -13.18
C PHE A 592 -16.89 -5.19 -11.84
N LEU A 593 -16.76 -3.89 -11.62
CA LEU A 593 -17.27 -3.25 -10.41
C LEU A 593 -18.80 -3.42 -10.27
N HIS A 594 -19.56 -3.23 -11.36
CA HIS A 594 -21.01 -3.42 -11.31
C HIS A 594 -21.40 -4.86 -10.92
N LYS A 595 -20.62 -5.85 -11.38
CA LYS A 595 -20.85 -7.25 -11.00
C LYS A 595 -20.52 -7.51 -9.53
N VAL A 596 -19.43 -6.96 -9.02
CA VAL A 596 -19.07 -7.04 -7.60
C VAL A 596 -20.15 -6.41 -6.71
N LYS A 597 -20.68 -5.24 -7.10
CA LYS A 597 -21.75 -4.53 -6.36
C LYS A 597 -23.09 -5.26 -6.28
N LYS A 598 -23.30 -6.34 -7.04
CA LYS A 598 -24.51 -7.18 -6.92
C LYS A 598 -24.52 -8.02 -5.63
N TYR A 599 -23.40 -8.22 -4.98
CA TYR A 599 -23.26 -9.14 -3.86
C TYR A 599 -23.17 -8.40 -2.53
N HIS A 600 -23.72 -9.03 -1.49
CA HIS A 600 -23.64 -8.51 -0.13
C HIS A 600 -22.22 -8.62 0.40
N THR A 601 -21.72 -7.53 0.96
CA THR A 601 -20.37 -7.42 1.51
C THR A 601 -20.36 -7.47 3.04
N TYR A 602 -19.29 -7.97 3.62
CA TYR A 602 -19.11 -8.06 5.06
C TYR A 602 -19.32 -6.70 5.74
N ARG A 603 -20.17 -6.67 6.79
CA ARG A 603 -20.54 -5.46 7.56
C ARG A 603 -21.13 -4.34 6.70
N ASN A 604 -21.82 -4.68 5.62
CA ASN A 604 -22.40 -3.72 4.66
C ASN A 604 -21.36 -2.69 4.13
N SER A 605 -20.11 -3.12 3.99
CA SER A 605 -19.05 -2.26 3.47
C SER A 605 -19.28 -1.88 2.01
N GLU A 606 -18.84 -0.70 1.61
CA GLU A 606 -18.98 -0.20 0.25
C GLU A 606 -17.97 -0.88 -0.69
N ALA A 607 -18.46 -1.58 -1.72
CA ALA A 607 -17.59 -2.25 -2.68
C ALA A 607 -16.87 -1.23 -3.57
N THR A 608 -15.54 -1.31 -3.56
CA THR A 608 -14.61 -0.53 -4.39
C THR A 608 -13.75 -1.48 -5.23
N THR A 609 -13.00 -0.96 -6.21
CA THR A 609 -12.05 -1.77 -6.99
C THR A 609 -10.78 -1.00 -7.30
N SER A 610 -9.73 -1.73 -7.64
CA SER A 610 -8.44 -1.19 -8.09
C SER A 610 -7.95 -1.86 -9.37
N ILE A 611 -7.16 -1.14 -10.14
CA ILE A 611 -6.32 -1.69 -11.20
C ILE A 611 -4.88 -1.60 -10.70
N LEU A 612 -4.46 -2.59 -9.91
CA LEU A 612 -3.18 -2.62 -9.22
C LEU A 612 -2.75 -4.06 -8.99
N THR A 613 -1.57 -4.46 -9.43
CA THR A 613 -1.06 -5.83 -9.24
C THR A 613 0.13 -5.92 -8.28
N ILE A 614 0.77 -4.81 -7.96
CA ILE A 614 2.06 -4.84 -7.26
C ILE A 614 3.06 -5.62 -8.12
N THR A 615 4.04 -6.31 -7.56
CA THR A 615 4.90 -7.26 -8.28
C THR A 615 4.25 -8.64 -8.51
N SER A 616 3.04 -8.81 -8.03
CA SER A 616 2.26 -10.05 -8.20
C SER A 616 1.85 -10.31 -9.66
N ASN A 617 2.00 -9.32 -10.56
CA ASN A 617 1.84 -9.48 -12.00
C ASN A 617 2.65 -10.67 -12.54
N VAL A 618 3.84 -10.92 -11.99
CA VAL A 618 4.69 -12.06 -12.34
C VAL A 618 3.99 -13.39 -11.97
N VAL A 619 3.52 -13.50 -10.73
CA VAL A 619 2.87 -14.73 -10.24
C VAL A 619 1.55 -14.99 -10.97
N TYR A 620 0.75 -13.95 -11.21
CA TYR A 620 -0.53 -14.06 -11.91
C TYR A 620 -0.33 -14.45 -13.38
N GLY A 621 0.65 -13.84 -14.04
CA GLY A 621 1.02 -14.18 -15.40
C GLY A 621 1.48 -15.63 -15.55
N LYS A 622 2.34 -16.11 -14.63
CA LYS A 622 2.79 -17.52 -14.59
C LYS A 622 1.66 -18.52 -14.38
N ALA A 623 0.59 -18.12 -13.76
CA ALA A 623 -0.59 -18.96 -13.55
C ALA A 623 -1.55 -18.97 -14.76
N THR A 624 -1.32 -18.14 -15.79
CA THR A 624 -2.24 -17.89 -16.90
C THR A 624 -1.64 -18.34 -18.23
N GLY A 625 -2.43 -19.02 -19.06
CA GLY A 625 -2.07 -19.49 -20.40
C GLY A 625 -1.82 -18.36 -21.41
N ALA A 626 -1.60 -18.72 -22.67
CA ALA A 626 -1.49 -17.76 -23.76
C ALA A 626 -2.81 -16.97 -23.93
N LEU A 627 -2.72 -15.74 -24.44
CA LEU A 627 -3.85 -14.85 -24.64
C LEU A 627 -3.96 -14.38 -26.10
N PRO A 628 -5.16 -13.99 -26.54
CA PRO A 628 -5.41 -13.51 -27.91
C PRO A 628 -4.61 -12.27 -28.34
N ASP A 629 -4.15 -11.45 -27.41
CA ASP A 629 -3.27 -10.29 -27.66
C ASP A 629 -1.87 -10.65 -28.17
N GLY A 630 -1.54 -11.95 -28.19
CA GLY A 630 -0.22 -12.48 -28.54
C GLY A 630 0.69 -12.77 -27.35
N ARG A 631 0.24 -12.52 -26.11
CA ARG A 631 1.02 -12.84 -24.91
C ARG A 631 1.29 -14.34 -24.81
N PRO A 632 2.57 -14.78 -24.68
CA PRO A 632 2.90 -16.19 -24.48
C PRO A 632 2.36 -16.72 -23.14
N ALA A 633 2.08 -18.04 -23.12
CA ALA A 633 1.66 -18.71 -21.90
C ALA A 633 2.71 -18.58 -20.78
N PHE A 634 2.21 -18.37 -19.56
CA PHE A 634 3.02 -18.39 -18.32
C PHE A 634 4.10 -17.30 -18.21
N THR A 635 3.96 -16.22 -18.97
CA THR A 635 4.78 -15.02 -18.86
C THR A 635 4.16 -14.00 -17.91
N PRO A 636 4.92 -13.05 -17.33
CA PRO A 636 4.36 -11.98 -16.49
C PRO A 636 3.28 -11.17 -17.20
N PHE A 637 2.33 -10.62 -16.43
CA PHE A 637 1.43 -9.57 -16.89
C PHE A 637 2.11 -8.21 -16.83
N ALA A 638 1.63 -7.23 -17.58
CA ALA A 638 1.92 -5.83 -17.29
C ALA A 638 1.33 -5.43 -15.91
N PRO A 639 2.00 -4.59 -15.11
CA PRO A 639 1.56 -4.26 -13.77
C PRO A 639 0.45 -3.20 -13.79
N GLY A 640 -0.59 -3.41 -12.97
CA GLY A 640 -1.67 -2.43 -12.80
C GLY A 640 -2.37 -2.05 -14.10
N ALA A 641 -2.52 -0.76 -14.31
CA ALA A 641 -3.10 -0.16 -15.52
C ALA A 641 -2.06 0.18 -16.59
N THR A 642 -0.78 -0.10 -16.36
CA THR A 642 0.28 0.09 -17.36
C THR A 642 -0.04 -0.75 -18.60
N PRO A 643 0.12 -0.21 -19.80
CA PRO A 643 -0.09 -0.95 -21.04
C PRO A 643 0.77 -2.22 -21.16
N SER A 644 0.36 -3.14 -21.99
CA SER A 644 1.08 -4.41 -22.22
C SER A 644 2.46 -4.13 -22.83
N TYR A 645 3.46 -4.92 -22.47
CA TYR A 645 4.84 -4.75 -22.94
C TYR A 645 4.90 -4.74 -24.46
N GLY A 646 5.51 -3.68 -25.03
CA GLY A 646 5.61 -3.49 -26.46
C GLY A 646 4.32 -3.04 -27.16
N ALA A 647 3.24 -2.78 -26.43
CA ALA A 647 2.01 -2.21 -26.99
C ALA A 647 2.12 -0.71 -27.26
N GLU A 648 2.91 0.01 -26.45
CA GLU A 648 3.10 1.46 -26.51
C GLU A 648 4.02 1.85 -27.65
N GLN A 649 3.45 2.33 -28.74
CA GLN A 649 4.19 2.67 -29.97
C GLN A 649 4.16 4.18 -30.28
N ASN A 650 3.27 4.94 -29.64
CA ASN A 650 3.05 6.36 -29.91
C ASN A 650 3.70 7.29 -28.87
N GLY A 651 4.62 6.79 -28.04
CA GLY A 651 5.37 7.56 -27.06
C GLY A 651 4.65 7.71 -25.71
N LEU A 652 5.35 8.35 -24.75
CA LEU A 652 4.89 8.50 -23.37
C LEU A 652 3.53 9.19 -23.24
N LEU A 653 3.33 10.30 -23.94
CA LEU A 653 2.11 11.07 -23.80
C LEU A 653 0.87 10.30 -24.27
N ALA A 654 1.00 9.50 -25.33
CA ALA A 654 -0.10 8.66 -25.80
C ALA A 654 -0.43 7.55 -24.78
N SER A 655 0.60 6.94 -24.15
CA SER A 655 0.42 5.98 -23.06
C SER A 655 -0.35 6.61 -21.90
N LEU A 656 0.10 7.76 -21.42
CA LEU A 656 -0.52 8.49 -20.33
C LEU A 656 -1.97 8.90 -20.66
N ASN A 657 -2.25 9.36 -21.90
CA ASN A 657 -3.60 9.70 -22.32
C ASN A 657 -4.56 8.51 -22.26
N SER A 658 -4.15 7.32 -22.72
CA SER A 658 -4.96 6.11 -22.60
C SER A 658 -5.32 5.79 -21.15
N VAL A 659 -4.34 5.87 -20.22
CA VAL A 659 -4.57 5.59 -18.80
C VAL A 659 -5.45 6.67 -18.17
N ALA A 660 -5.31 7.94 -18.55
CA ALA A 660 -6.10 9.05 -18.02
C ALA A 660 -7.60 8.95 -18.34
N LYS A 661 -7.98 8.20 -19.39
CA LYS A 661 -9.40 7.95 -19.73
C LYS A 661 -10.11 6.99 -18.76
N LEU A 662 -9.38 6.29 -17.90
CA LEU A 662 -9.96 5.38 -16.89
C LEU A 662 -10.63 6.22 -15.78
N PRO A 663 -11.96 6.08 -15.56
CA PRO A 663 -12.68 6.90 -14.60
C PRO A 663 -12.41 6.47 -13.16
N TYR A 664 -11.80 7.36 -12.38
CA TYR A 664 -11.42 7.08 -10.99
C TYR A 664 -12.61 6.70 -10.09
N GLU A 665 -13.79 7.26 -10.33
CA GLU A 665 -15.01 6.94 -9.56
C GLU A 665 -15.43 5.46 -9.65
N TYR A 666 -14.91 4.71 -10.63
CA TYR A 666 -15.08 3.26 -10.75
C TYR A 666 -13.88 2.46 -10.22
N ALA A 667 -12.83 3.12 -9.78
CA ALA A 667 -11.62 2.49 -9.26
C ALA A 667 -11.11 3.19 -8.00
N LEU A 668 -11.97 3.35 -7.00
CA LEU A 668 -11.69 4.10 -5.77
C LEU A 668 -10.54 3.50 -4.90
N ASP A 669 -10.16 2.25 -5.14
CA ASP A 669 -8.95 1.65 -4.56
C ASP A 669 -7.69 1.90 -5.40
N GLY A 670 -7.80 2.69 -6.45
CA GLY A 670 -6.69 3.25 -7.23
C GLY A 670 -6.43 2.60 -8.59
N ILE A 671 -5.84 3.41 -9.46
CA ILE A 671 -5.41 3.04 -10.81
C ILE A 671 -3.89 3.22 -10.85
N SER A 672 -3.14 2.15 -10.68
CA SER A 672 -1.67 2.23 -10.64
C SER A 672 -1.09 2.25 -12.05
N ASN A 673 -0.40 3.32 -12.37
CA ASN A 673 0.42 3.43 -13.59
C ASN A 673 1.90 3.59 -13.24
N THR A 674 2.79 2.98 -14.04
CA THR A 674 4.25 3.02 -13.83
C THR A 674 4.95 3.21 -15.14
N GLU A 675 5.66 4.33 -15.27
CA GLU A 675 6.40 4.68 -16.47
C GLU A 675 7.92 4.70 -16.20
N THR A 676 8.68 4.24 -17.18
CA THR A 676 10.14 4.37 -17.19
C THR A 676 10.53 5.30 -18.34
N ILE A 677 11.24 6.38 -18.01
CA ILE A 677 11.60 7.44 -18.93
C ILE A 677 13.14 7.51 -19.02
N ALA A 678 13.67 7.43 -20.21
CA ALA A 678 15.08 7.66 -20.42
C ALA A 678 15.43 9.13 -20.07
N PRO A 679 16.53 9.39 -19.34
CA PRO A 679 16.87 10.74 -18.90
C PRO A 679 16.92 11.76 -20.04
N GLY A 680 17.37 11.35 -21.26
CA GLY A 680 17.43 12.17 -22.45
C GLY A 680 16.06 12.61 -22.98
N ALA A 681 15.01 11.84 -22.77
CA ALA A 681 13.65 12.19 -23.16
C ALA A 681 13.11 13.41 -22.38
N LEU A 682 13.51 13.53 -21.10
CA LEU A 682 13.16 14.68 -20.27
C LEU A 682 14.02 15.93 -20.53
N GLY A 683 15.12 15.82 -21.28
CA GLY A 683 16.00 16.94 -21.60
C GLY A 683 17.47 16.72 -21.26
N HIS A 684 18.30 17.67 -21.62
CA HIS A 684 19.77 17.56 -21.55
C HIS A 684 20.37 18.20 -20.29
N SER A 685 19.63 19.11 -19.61
CA SER A 685 20.04 19.72 -18.36
C SER A 685 19.13 19.32 -17.21
N GLU A 686 19.62 19.46 -15.98
CA GLU A 686 18.80 19.21 -14.76
C GLU A 686 17.54 20.09 -14.74
N THR A 687 17.67 21.35 -15.11
CA THR A 687 16.56 22.31 -15.15
C THR A 687 15.52 21.90 -16.17
N GLU A 688 15.92 21.51 -17.39
CA GLU A 688 15.01 21.00 -18.41
C GLU A 688 14.26 19.75 -17.92
N ARG A 689 14.99 18.77 -17.37
CA ARG A 689 14.39 17.53 -16.86
C ARG A 689 13.35 17.78 -15.78
N LYS A 690 13.65 18.66 -14.82
CA LYS A 690 12.69 19.06 -13.77
C LYS A 690 11.45 19.71 -14.36
N ASN A 691 11.64 20.68 -15.23
CA ASN A 691 10.51 21.42 -15.84
C ASN A 691 9.65 20.49 -16.71
N ASN A 692 10.28 19.65 -17.53
CA ASN A 692 9.54 18.75 -18.43
C ASN A 692 8.79 17.68 -17.64
N LEU A 693 9.36 17.13 -16.55
CA LEU A 693 8.63 16.21 -15.69
C LEU A 693 7.42 16.90 -15.03
N VAL A 694 7.56 18.15 -14.57
CA VAL A 694 6.43 18.91 -14.02
C VAL A 694 5.34 19.12 -15.09
N HIS A 695 5.70 19.46 -16.33
CA HIS A 695 4.72 19.62 -17.41
C HIS A 695 4.01 18.30 -17.76
N VAL A 696 4.72 17.18 -17.75
CA VAL A 696 4.12 15.84 -17.94
C VAL A 696 3.12 15.54 -16.83
N LEU A 697 3.49 15.80 -15.56
CA LEU A 697 2.61 15.59 -14.41
C LEU A 697 1.37 16.50 -14.48
N ASP A 698 1.57 17.80 -14.73
CA ASP A 698 0.46 18.75 -14.86
C ASP A 698 -0.51 18.29 -15.98
N GLY A 699 0.00 17.98 -17.18
CA GLY A 699 -0.82 17.54 -18.30
C GLY A 699 -1.54 16.20 -18.07
N TYR A 700 -0.91 15.25 -17.40
CA TYR A 700 -1.50 13.96 -17.09
C TYR A 700 -2.62 14.07 -16.04
N PHE A 701 -2.36 14.78 -14.93
CA PHE A 701 -3.33 14.89 -13.84
C PHE A 701 -4.48 15.86 -14.16
N ASP A 702 -4.25 16.92 -14.95
CA ASP A 702 -5.32 17.81 -15.40
C ASP A 702 -6.34 17.10 -16.32
N GLN A 703 -5.98 15.98 -16.96
CA GLN A 703 -6.90 15.10 -17.69
C GLN A 703 -7.74 14.17 -16.79
N GLY A 704 -7.54 14.19 -15.46
CA GLY A 704 -8.26 13.37 -14.51
C GLY A 704 -7.63 12.00 -14.22
N ALA A 705 -6.39 11.77 -14.64
CA ALA A 705 -5.63 10.58 -14.25
C ALA A 705 -5.46 10.51 -12.74
N HIS A 706 -5.34 9.28 -12.19
CA HIS A 706 -5.29 9.07 -10.75
C HIS A 706 -3.87 9.04 -10.16
N HIS A 707 -2.96 8.23 -10.72
CA HIS A 707 -1.67 7.92 -10.09
C HIS A 707 -0.56 7.73 -11.10
N LEU A 708 0.67 8.12 -10.74
CA LEU A 708 1.86 7.87 -11.53
C LEU A 708 3.08 7.52 -10.67
N ASN A 709 3.70 6.39 -10.99
CA ASN A 709 5.08 6.09 -10.65
C ASN A 709 6.00 6.52 -11.78
N VAL A 710 7.08 7.21 -11.45
CA VAL A 710 8.09 7.64 -12.44
C VAL A 710 9.44 7.05 -12.10
N ASN A 711 10.02 6.34 -13.05
CA ASN A 711 11.41 5.93 -13.06
C ASN A 711 12.17 6.74 -14.09
N VAL A 712 13.34 7.29 -13.75
CA VAL A 712 14.18 8.05 -14.69
C VAL A 712 15.56 7.43 -14.75
N PHE A 713 15.72 6.45 -15.62
CA PHE A 713 16.99 5.78 -15.91
C PHE A 713 16.91 5.00 -17.24
N GLY A 714 18.06 4.66 -17.83
CA GLY A 714 18.12 3.80 -19.00
C GLY A 714 18.16 2.32 -18.66
N ILE A 715 17.74 1.46 -19.59
CA ILE A 715 17.70 0.00 -19.46
C ILE A 715 19.09 -0.58 -19.16
N GLU A 716 20.16 0.03 -19.69
CA GLU A 716 21.53 -0.43 -19.49
C GLU A 716 21.96 -0.38 -18.01
N LYS A 717 21.46 0.61 -17.24
CA LYS A 717 21.68 0.68 -15.80
C LYS A 717 21.04 -0.50 -15.05
N LEU A 718 19.85 -0.91 -15.46
CA LEU A 718 19.17 -2.08 -14.88
C LEU A 718 19.94 -3.38 -15.19
N LYS A 719 20.42 -3.54 -16.43
CA LYS A 719 21.21 -4.70 -16.84
C LYS A 719 22.51 -4.77 -16.05
N ASP A 720 23.23 -3.64 -15.92
CA ASP A 720 24.47 -3.58 -15.15
C ASP A 720 24.24 -3.88 -13.66
N ALA A 721 23.18 -3.32 -13.06
CA ALA A 721 22.81 -3.60 -11.66
C ALA A 721 22.40 -5.08 -11.44
N MET A 722 21.81 -5.72 -12.45
CA MET A 722 21.45 -7.14 -12.42
C MET A 722 22.68 -8.06 -12.51
N GLU A 723 23.70 -7.70 -13.31
CA GLU A 723 24.91 -8.48 -13.50
C GLU A 723 25.96 -8.20 -12.41
N HIS A 724 25.95 -6.99 -11.82
CA HIS A 724 26.94 -6.50 -10.86
C HIS A 724 26.29 -5.91 -9.60
N PRO A 725 25.44 -6.68 -8.87
CA PRO A 725 24.72 -6.19 -7.70
C PRO A 725 25.65 -5.78 -6.53
N GLU A 726 26.90 -6.22 -6.55
CA GLU A 726 27.92 -5.92 -5.53
C GLU A 726 28.48 -4.49 -5.61
N LYS A 727 28.25 -3.76 -6.72
CA LYS A 727 28.74 -2.38 -6.88
C LYS A 727 28.08 -1.45 -5.84
N PRO A 728 28.86 -0.59 -5.16
CA PRO A 728 28.34 0.28 -4.09
C PRO A 728 27.17 1.20 -4.53
N GLU A 729 27.18 1.65 -5.79
CA GLU A 729 26.13 2.50 -6.36
C GLU A 729 24.78 1.79 -6.45
N TYR A 730 24.74 0.45 -6.45
CA TYR A 730 23.49 -0.32 -6.52
C TYR A 730 22.94 -0.74 -5.15
N ALA A 731 23.69 -0.57 -4.07
CA ALA A 731 23.28 -0.96 -2.72
C ALA A 731 21.92 -0.33 -2.28
N ASN A 732 21.64 0.89 -2.74
CA ASN A 732 20.41 1.60 -2.49
C ASN A 732 19.64 1.95 -3.78
N PHE A 733 20.00 1.35 -4.91
CA PHE A 733 19.33 1.61 -6.17
C PHE A 733 17.85 1.19 -6.07
N THR A 734 17.00 2.20 -5.98
CA THR A 734 15.56 2.07 -5.79
C THR A 734 14.84 2.27 -7.11
N ILE A 735 13.84 1.45 -7.37
CA ILE A 735 12.97 1.55 -8.54
C ILE A 735 11.49 1.50 -8.11
N ARG A 736 10.65 2.20 -8.86
CA ARG A 736 9.19 2.08 -8.75
C ARG A 736 8.73 0.87 -9.56
N VAL A 737 7.86 0.07 -8.98
CA VAL A 737 7.39 -1.18 -9.62
C VAL A 737 5.91 -1.21 -9.94
N SER A 738 5.04 -0.90 -8.98
CA SER A 738 3.59 -0.75 -9.17
C SER A 738 2.97 -0.28 -7.85
N GLY A 739 2.80 1.04 -7.67
CA GLY A 739 2.28 1.65 -6.45
C GLY A 739 3.25 1.68 -5.26
N TYR A 740 4.49 1.18 -5.42
CA TYR A 740 5.55 1.26 -4.41
C TYR A 740 6.93 1.09 -5.03
N ALA A 741 7.96 1.30 -4.24
CA ALA A 741 9.35 1.13 -4.65
C ALA A 741 10.00 -0.10 -4.00
N VAL A 742 11.05 -0.59 -4.63
CA VAL A 742 11.89 -1.68 -4.11
C VAL A 742 13.36 -1.38 -4.40
N LYS A 743 14.28 -1.97 -3.63
CA LYS A 743 15.67 -2.03 -4.04
C LYS A 743 15.82 -3.05 -5.16
N PHE A 744 16.33 -2.63 -6.33
CA PHE A 744 16.39 -3.48 -7.50
C PHE A 744 17.20 -4.77 -7.29
N ILE A 745 18.28 -4.69 -6.51
CA ILE A 745 19.12 -5.87 -6.20
C ILE A 745 18.43 -6.89 -5.28
N ASN A 746 17.33 -6.52 -4.61
CA ASN A 746 16.55 -7.43 -3.74
C ASN A 746 15.46 -8.20 -4.52
N LEU A 747 15.22 -7.83 -5.77
CA LEU A 747 14.30 -8.55 -6.65
C LEU A 747 14.86 -9.92 -7.03
N THR A 748 13.98 -10.91 -7.21
CA THR A 748 14.37 -12.16 -7.86
C THR A 748 14.82 -11.90 -9.30
N ARG A 749 15.69 -12.75 -9.84
CA ARG A 749 16.14 -12.63 -11.25
C ARG A 749 14.99 -12.47 -12.22
N GLU A 750 13.90 -13.19 -12.01
CA GLU A 750 12.73 -13.12 -12.86
C GLU A 750 12.01 -11.78 -12.77
N GLN A 751 11.87 -11.22 -11.57
CA GLN A 751 11.30 -9.88 -11.37
C GLN A 751 12.20 -8.78 -11.95
N GLN A 752 13.52 -8.94 -11.88
CA GLN A 752 14.48 -8.04 -12.53
C GLN A 752 14.29 -8.06 -14.06
N LEU A 753 14.16 -9.26 -14.64
CA LEU A 753 13.90 -9.42 -16.07
C LEU A 753 12.54 -8.84 -16.49
N ASP A 754 11.51 -8.98 -15.66
CA ASP A 754 10.21 -8.34 -15.88
C ASP A 754 10.34 -6.81 -15.95
N VAL A 755 11.08 -6.21 -15.00
CA VAL A 755 11.31 -4.75 -14.99
C VAL A 755 12.09 -4.29 -16.21
N ILE A 756 13.12 -5.05 -16.63
CA ILE A 756 13.92 -4.75 -17.82
C ILE A 756 13.11 -4.86 -19.11
N ALA A 757 12.10 -5.74 -19.14
CA ALA A 757 11.23 -5.94 -20.29
C ALA A 757 10.14 -4.87 -20.45
N ARG A 758 9.95 -4.01 -19.45
CA ARG A 758 8.96 -2.91 -19.52
C ARG A 758 9.37 -1.86 -20.54
N THR A 759 8.38 -1.16 -21.07
CA THR A 759 8.64 -0.05 -21.99
C THR A 759 9.52 1.01 -21.31
N CYS A 760 10.53 1.47 -22.03
CA CYS A 760 11.35 2.62 -21.65
C CYS A 760 11.18 3.69 -22.71
N HIS A 761 10.54 4.81 -22.34
CA HIS A 761 10.25 5.90 -23.26
C HIS A 761 11.50 6.73 -23.53
N GLU A 762 11.96 6.71 -24.77
CA GLU A 762 13.11 7.50 -25.25
C GLU A 762 12.69 8.88 -25.78
N VAL A 763 11.39 9.10 -25.96
CA VAL A 763 10.75 10.35 -26.37
C VAL A 763 9.49 10.59 -25.53
N LEU A 764 9.12 11.87 -25.34
CA LEU A 764 7.87 12.27 -24.66
C LEU A 764 6.64 12.03 -25.54
#